data_812f4f486a64ea19a843a2c4161ebcc6
#
_entry.id   812f4f486a64ea19a843a2c4161ebcc6
#
_cell.length_a   1.000
_cell.length_b   1.000
_cell.length_c   1.000
_cell.angle_alpha   90.00
_cell.angle_beta   90.00
_cell.angle_gamma   90.00
#
_symmetry.space_group_name_H-M   'P 1'
#
loop_
_entity.id
_entity.type
_entity.pdbx_description
1 polymer ?
#
loop_
_entity_poly.entity_id
_entity_poly.type
_entity_poly.pdbx_seq_one_letter_code
_entity_poly.pdbx_strand_id
1 'polypeptide(L)'
;PADNTKRIKKVVLKFESGQSAWGVDVTLSHALNNVTSDLVIDNTATVTSFDDGYEFTYDTALSFTHTFIELSNPTNNGDAGGFWPALAEVEIWAENESGEESLTNVAPAATITSVGGDYGTKSNLTDEDYSSLYVFNGGGMSTLPDGAWIEMELDREYPVKSMEAAFEHLSSDENNFQFTFDIYGKSSTDTEWQTLFAGVNATRLDDGYLQTLTLDSIKNLKSVRIVITSITNTAGDPWPALAEFKIFADTSGSGSEDTESIAYKKPVHTNAGGVVSRINDGSTINTWTGERYPAYVDIDLEANYKLDEIQVYTPSAGYSQYSVYTSMDGRDFEKLAEKSDKENCPAKGESYQANKKEARIVRVYVEYQSESSKALINEIRVLGTPSGTAVQETPAVQVEDFKNSAYNVTVTNQDTINEVKGIIERRIGAAYKDWFTFELADAANGYDYYDLSQSNGKIHIKGNNGVSLATGLNYYLKYYCNVNISQVGDQVTMPKSIIPVEGTVHKETKFPVRYSYNYCTLSYSMAFWGEEEWRNELDWLALNGVNVVLDATAQEEVWRRFLTELGYTHQEAKDFIAGPAYYAWAYMANLSGYGGPVHDTWFTERTELARKNQLIMRKLGMQPVLQGYSGMVPVDITSKDPSAEVIKQGTWCSFQRPSMLRTDSESFTKYAALFYKVQKEVYGDSAHYYATDPFHEGGNTGGMDSAVISQKVLASMMTADPHATWVIQSWQGNPTTALLQGLGDNRNHALVLDLYAEKTPHWNETNPGYYGGAEGGGEFLNTPWVYCMLNNFGGRLGLHGHIDNYVEGIVNASNQAEHMAGIGITPEASVNNPVLYDLFFETIWADDGNNLQKINLDEWFKNYVTRRYGADSDSAYQAMEIAFLNAQRHPDTILHTI
;
A
#
# COMPACT_ATOMS: atom_id res chain seq x y z
N PRO A 1 24.08 4.78 23.28
CA PRO A 1 24.91 5.65 24.11
C PRO A 1 24.32 7.05 24.10
N ALA A 2 24.18 7.64 25.31
CA ALA A 2 23.75 9.01 25.40
C ALA A 2 24.82 9.93 24.80
N ASP A 3 24.38 10.91 24.02
CA ASP A 3 25.25 11.99 23.56
C ASP A 3 25.95 12.61 24.77
N ASN A 4 27.31 12.62 24.76
CA ASN A 4 28.14 13.10 25.86
C ASN A 4 27.87 14.58 26.20
N THR A 5 27.13 15.30 25.40
CA THR A 5 26.78 16.72 25.61
C THR A 5 25.47 16.88 26.38
N LYS A 6 24.74 15.80 26.69
CA LYS A 6 23.46 15.85 27.38
C LYS A 6 23.54 15.34 28.81
N ARG A 7 22.92 16.06 29.73
CA ARG A 7 22.74 15.62 31.12
C ARG A 7 21.40 14.92 31.27
N ILE A 8 21.43 13.68 31.72
CA ILE A 8 20.24 12.88 31.93
C ILE A 8 19.45 13.43 33.13
N LYS A 9 18.19 13.70 32.87
CA LYS A 9 17.24 14.25 33.86
C LYS A 9 16.26 13.19 34.38
N LYS A 10 15.91 12.24 33.50
CA LYS A 10 14.92 11.25 33.84
C LYS A 10 15.13 9.97 32.98
N VAL A 11 14.88 8.82 33.58
CA VAL A 11 14.81 7.53 32.89
C VAL A 11 13.44 6.92 33.18
N VAL A 12 12.71 6.55 32.15
CA VAL A 12 11.41 5.87 32.25
C VAL A 12 11.53 4.46 31.73
N LEU A 13 11.10 3.50 32.51
CA LEU A 13 11.07 2.08 32.14
C LEU A 13 9.61 1.68 31.94
N LYS A 14 9.27 1.22 30.78
CA LYS A 14 7.96 0.65 30.47
C LYS A 14 8.08 -0.87 30.36
N PHE A 15 7.19 -1.57 31.00
CA PHE A 15 7.18 -3.03 31.00
C PHE A 15 5.98 -3.53 30.18
N GLU A 16 6.09 -4.73 29.65
CA GLU A 16 4.97 -5.36 28.93
C GLU A 16 3.84 -5.68 29.92
N SER A 17 2.61 -5.24 29.62
CA SER A 17 1.44 -5.48 30.46
C SER A 17 0.99 -6.94 30.33
N GLY A 18 1.30 -7.76 31.33
CA GLY A 18 0.85 -9.14 31.43
C GLY A 18 -0.44 -9.28 32.27
N GLN A 19 -1.20 -10.32 32.02
CA GLN A 19 -2.53 -10.56 32.62
C GLN A 19 -2.54 -10.93 34.12
N SER A 20 -1.43 -10.97 34.83
CA SER A 20 -1.36 -11.34 36.26
C SER A 20 -0.52 -10.37 37.07
N ALA A 21 -0.93 -10.12 38.30
CA ALA A 21 -0.21 -9.26 39.22
C ALA A 21 1.20 -9.82 39.49
N TRP A 22 2.22 -9.14 39.10
CA TRP A 22 3.61 -9.47 39.32
C TRP A 22 4.39 -8.28 39.86
N GLY A 23 5.57 -8.51 40.41
CA GLY A 23 6.47 -7.48 40.87
C GLY A 23 7.91 -7.83 40.54
N VAL A 24 8.74 -6.85 40.36
CA VAL A 24 10.18 -6.99 40.13
C VAL A 24 10.93 -5.86 40.84
N ASP A 25 12.06 -6.19 41.42
CA ASP A 25 12.96 -5.17 41.94
C ASP A 25 13.83 -4.65 40.81
N VAL A 26 13.82 -3.34 40.59
CA VAL A 26 14.57 -2.65 39.56
C VAL A 26 15.68 -1.87 40.23
N THR A 27 16.94 -2.09 39.81
CA THR A 27 18.07 -1.27 40.20
C THR A 27 18.57 -0.53 38.95
N LEU A 28 18.56 0.79 39.01
CA LEU A 28 19.12 1.67 37.99
C LEU A 28 20.52 2.13 38.42
N SER A 29 21.50 1.93 37.57
CA SER A 29 22.88 2.35 37.82
C SER A 29 23.45 3.04 36.59
N HIS A 30 24.45 3.88 36.76
CA HIS A 30 25.10 4.55 35.66
C HIS A 30 26.64 4.45 35.73
N ALA A 31 27.30 4.62 34.58
CA ALA A 31 28.77 4.74 34.49
C ALA A 31 29.17 5.72 33.38
N LEU A 32 30.35 6.33 33.52
CA LEU A 32 30.95 7.17 32.48
C LEU A 32 31.60 6.34 31.34
N ASN A 33 31.74 5.03 31.54
CA ASN A 33 32.29 4.10 30.56
C ASN A 33 31.60 2.72 30.72
N ASN A 34 31.76 1.84 29.75
CA ASN A 34 31.17 0.49 29.79
C ASN A 34 31.95 -0.46 30.71
N VAL A 35 32.23 -0.05 31.94
CA VAL A 35 32.96 -0.86 32.93
C VAL A 35 32.06 -1.07 34.15
N THR A 36 31.63 -2.31 34.34
CA THR A 36 30.73 -2.70 35.44
C THR A 36 31.33 -2.48 36.84
N SER A 37 32.64 -2.36 36.98
CA SER A 37 33.30 -2.01 38.26
C SER A 37 33.11 -0.53 38.69
N ASP A 38 32.72 0.33 37.78
CA ASP A 38 32.58 1.77 37.99
C ASP A 38 31.13 2.17 38.09
N LEU A 39 30.19 1.22 38.28
CA LEU A 39 28.78 1.48 38.45
C LEU A 39 28.49 2.25 39.72
N VAL A 40 27.73 3.33 39.55
CA VAL A 40 27.10 4.08 40.63
C VAL A 40 25.62 3.74 40.64
N ILE A 41 25.15 3.18 41.76
CA ILE A 41 23.72 2.86 41.93
C ILE A 41 22.98 4.18 42.14
N ASP A 42 22.04 4.49 41.25
CA ASP A 42 21.24 5.71 41.31
C ASP A 42 20.05 5.53 42.21
N ASN A 43 19.29 4.43 41.98
CA ASN A 43 18.08 4.14 42.68
C ASN A 43 17.72 2.66 42.63
N THR A 44 16.96 2.20 43.59
CA THR A 44 16.39 0.86 43.64
C THR A 44 14.91 0.97 44.01
N ALA A 45 14.06 0.27 43.27
CA ALA A 45 12.61 0.27 43.49
C ALA A 45 12.01 -1.10 43.25
N THR A 46 10.91 -1.40 43.96
CA THR A 46 10.09 -2.55 43.67
C THR A 46 8.90 -2.11 42.82
N VAL A 47 8.79 -2.65 41.63
CA VAL A 47 7.72 -2.33 40.66
C VAL A 47 6.66 -3.40 40.77
N THR A 48 5.42 -3.01 41.07
CA THR A 48 4.29 -3.92 41.32
C THR A 48 3.07 -3.67 40.42
N SER A 49 3.12 -2.64 39.57
CA SER A 49 2.08 -2.30 38.61
C SER A 49 2.71 -1.69 37.36
N PHE A 50 2.16 -2.03 36.18
CA PHE A 50 2.79 -1.74 34.88
C PHE A 50 1.95 -0.89 33.94
N ASP A 51 0.86 -0.32 34.42
CA ASP A 51 -0.04 0.43 33.53
C ASP A 51 0.61 1.72 32.97
N ASP A 52 1.63 2.30 33.69
CA ASP A 52 2.27 3.55 33.26
C ASP A 52 3.81 3.54 33.27
N GLY A 53 4.45 2.40 33.53
CA GLY A 53 5.90 2.30 33.68
C GLY A 53 6.43 2.80 35.03
N TYR A 54 7.76 2.80 35.22
CA TYR A 54 8.42 3.31 36.39
C TYR A 54 9.41 4.43 36.04
N GLU A 55 9.32 5.57 36.74
CA GLU A 55 10.09 6.78 36.45
C GLU A 55 11.17 7.04 37.52
N PHE A 56 12.43 7.14 37.09
CA PHE A 56 13.56 7.57 37.87
C PHE A 56 13.87 9.03 37.51
N THR A 57 13.69 9.94 38.43
CA THR A 57 13.97 11.38 38.22
C THR A 57 15.18 11.81 39.05
N TYR A 58 16.05 12.59 38.47
CA TYR A 58 17.22 13.15 39.12
C TYR A 58 16.96 14.60 39.51
N ASP A 59 17.19 14.97 40.77
CA ASP A 59 17.09 16.35 41.24
C ASP A 59 18.08 17.27 40.52
N THR A 60 19.27 16.74 40.23
CA THR A 60 20.30 17.38 39.39
C THR A 60 20.57 16.48 38.21
N ALA A 61 20.57 17.05 37.01
CA ALA A 61 20.85 16.28 35.80
C ALA A 61 22.29 15.71 35.83
N LEU A 62 22.45 14.44 35.48
CA LEU A 62 23.68 13.69 35.58
C LEU A 62 24.34 13.46 34.21
N SER A 63 25.64 13.56 34.16
CA SER A 63 26.45 13.21 32.97
C SER A 63 26.91 11.77 33.09
N PHE A 64 26.46 10.88 32.21
CA PHE A 64 26.92 9.51 32.07
C PHE A 64 26.72 8.99 30.66
N THR A 65 27.49 8.01 30.28
CA THR A 65 27.42 7.41 28.93
C THR A 65 26.66 6.10 28.88
N HIS A 66 26.54 5.41 30.01
CA HIS A 66 25.91 4.10 30.11
C HIS A 66 24.95 4.04 31.28
N THR A 67 23.77 3.49 31.02
CA THR A 67 22.78 3.16 32.03
C THR A 67 22.62 1.65 32.09
N PHE A 68 22.68 1.08 33.29
CA PHE A 68 22.46 -0.34 33.53
C PHE A 68 21.16 -0.52 34.30
N ILE A 69 20.32 -1.42 33.82
CA ILE A 69 19.05 -1.75 34.41
C ILE A 69 19.13 -3.20 34.86
N GLU A 70 19.10 -3.43 36.14
CA GLU A 70 19.07 -4.78 36.73
C GLU A 70 17.65 -5.08 37.24
N LEU A 71 17.08 -6.18 36.75
CA LEU A 71 15.80 -6.72 37.20
C LEU A 71 16.06 -7.92 38.10
N SER A 72 15.60 -7.86 39.35
CA SER A 72 15.82 -8.92 40.32
C SER A 72 14.53 -9.26 41.08
N ASN A 73 14.55 -10.39 41.76
CA ASN A 73 13.45 -10.85 42.61
C ASN A 73 12.05 -10.84 41.97
N PRO A 74 11.86 -11.37 40.74
CA PRO A 74 10.54 -11.39 40.13
C PRO A 74 9.55 -12.22 40.97
N THR A 75 8.38 -11.66 41.24
CA THR A 75 7.33 -12.32 42.00
C THR A 75 6.07 -12.45 41.14
N ASN A 76 5.44 -13.64 41.22
CA ASN A 76 4.14 -13.88 40.55
C ASN A 76 3.11 -14.35 41.56
N ASN A 77 1.93 -13.75 41.56
CA ASN A 77 0.83 -14.10 42.43
C ASN A 77 -0.05 -15.23 41.83
N GLY A 78 0.50 -16.42 41.56
CA GLY A 78 -0.39 -17.56 41.46
C GLY A 78 -0.19 -18.65 40.41
N ASP A 79 0.82 -18.64 39.56
CA ASP A 79 1.02 -19.74 38.60
C ASP A 79 2.45 -20.30 38.60
N ALA A 80 2.55 -21.61 38.52
CA ALA A 80 3.79 -22.40 38.59
C ALA A 80 4.59 -22.44 37.25
N GLY A 81 4.36 -21.53 36.32
CA GLY A 81 5.11 -21.39 35.08
C GLY A 81 6.22 -20.35 35.23
N GLY A 82 7.40 -20.61 34.67
CA GLY A 82 8.54 -19.68 34.71
C GLY A 82 8.13 -18.29 34.19
N PHE A 83 8.37 -17.29 35.03
CA PHE A 83 8.06 -15.91 34.75
C PHE A 83 9.30 -15.20 34.18
N TRP A 84 9.10 -14.40 33.12
CA TRP A 84 10.14 -13.56 32.50
C TRP A 84 9.63 -12.12 32.48
N PRO A 85 10.20 -11.21 33.30
CA PRO A 85 9.90 -9.79 33.18
C PRO A 85 10.39 -9.27 31.84
N ALA A 86 9.47 -8.73 31.04
CA ALA A 86 9.77 -8.15 29.74
C ALA A 86 9.78 -6.62 29.85
N LEU A 87 10.93 -6.01 29.59
CA LEU A 87 11.07 -4.57 29.46
C LEU A 87 10.66 -4.17 28.03
N ALA A 88 9.58 -3.40 27.90
CA ALA A 88 9.02 -3.03 26.61
C ALA A 88 9.71 -1.81 26.00
N GLU A 89 10.06 -0.83 26.85
CA GLU A 89 10.67 0.43 26.39
C GLU A 89 11.52 1.07 27.49
N VAL A 90 12.59 1.74 27.08
CA VAL A 90 13.41 2.61 27.95
C VAL A 90 13.45 4.00 27.33
N GLU A 91 12.88 5.00 28.02
CA GLU A 91 12.97 6.39 27.60
C GLU A 91 14.02 7.11 28.48
N ILE A 92 14.96 7.82 27.85
CA ILE A 92 15.97 8.64 28.53
C ILE A 92 15.73 10.11 28.20
N TRP A 93 15.37 10.88 29.17
CA TRP A 93 15.12 12.33 29.05
C TRP A 93 16.36 13.10 29.50
N ALA A 94 16.89 13.94 28.62
CA ALA A 94 18.10 14.72 28.87
C ALA A 94 17.85 16.20 28.60
N GLU A 95 18.57 17.05 29.34
CA GLU A 95 18.66 18.48 29.07
C GLU A 95 20.05 18.83 28.55
N ASN A 96 20.16 19.83 27.68
CA ASN A 96 21.46 20.34 27.22
C ASN A 96 22.16 21.13 28.35
N GLU A 97 23.48 20.95 28.51
CA GLU A 97 24.25 21.86 29.36
C GLU A 97 24.17 23.29 28.80
N SER A 98 23.79 24.22 29.61
CA SER A 98 23.84 25.63 29.26
C SER A 98 25.30 26.06 29.10
N GLY A 99 25.83 26.00 27.86
CA GLY A 99 27.16 26.50 27.52
C GLY A 99 28.08 25.60 26.70
N GLU A 100 27.65 24.39 26.27
CA GLU A 100 28.41 23.61 25.32
C GLU A 100 27.98 23.82 23.87
N GLU A 101 28.98 23.96 22.97
CA GLU A 101 28.84 24.13 21.54
C GLU A 101 28.10 22.92 20.92
N SER A 102 27.03 23.16 20.19
CA SER A 102 26.32 22.14 19.42
C SER A 102 27.23 21.69 18.26
N LEU A 103 27.84 20.51 18.36
CA LEU A 103 28.60 19.92 17.28
C LEU A 103 27.66 19.32 16.25
N THR A 104 27.90 19.61 14.97
CA THR A 104 27.10 19.09 13.84
C THR A 104 27.90 18.04 13.08
N ASN A 105 27.27 16.92 12.67
CA ASN A 105 27.88 15.96 11.75
C ASN A 105 27.92 16.56 10.34
N VAL A 106 29.13 16.84 9.85
CA VAL A 106 29.40 17.47 8.55
C VAL A 106 29.72 16.45 7.43
N ALA A 107 29.80 15.15 7.75
CA ALA A 107 30.11 14.11 6.80
C ALA A 107 29.06 13.96 5.67
N PRO A 108 27.75 14.14 5.89
CA PRO A 108 26.76 14.05 4.81
C PRO A 108 26.94 15.03 3.64
N ALA A 109 27.66 16.14 3.87
CA ALA A 109 27.99 17.13 2.84
C ALA A 109 29.30 16.84 2.06
N ALA A 110 29.99 15.73 2.38
CA ALA A 110 31.30 15.41 1.81
C ALA A 110 31.20 14.73 0.43
N THR A 111 32.16 15.02 -0.44
CA THR A 111 32.44 14.21 -1.62
C THR A 111 33.30 13.02 -1.24
N ILE A 112 32.79 11.79 -1.48
CA ILE A 112 33.44 10.55 -1.00
C ILE A 112 34.18 9.86 -2.15
N THR A 113 35.45 9.57 -1.94
CA THR A 113 36.30 8.71 -2.79
C THR A 113 36.89 7.54 -2.00
N SER A 114 37.20 6.44 -2.68
CA SER A 114 37.72 5.22 -2.04
C SER A 114 38.77 4.52 -2.89
N VAL A 115 39.55 3.65 -2.25
CA VAL A 115 40.48 2.77 -2.96
C VAL A 115 39.67 1.62 -3.58
N GLY A 116 40.01 1.28 -4.84
CA GLY A 116 39.54 0.04 -5.46
C GLY A 116 38.19 0.23 -6.14
N GLY A 117 37.24 0.19 -6.33
CA GLY A 117 35.89 0.32 -6.86
C GLY A 117 34.83 0.05 -5.78
N ASP A 118 33.63 0.42 -6.05
CA ASP A 118 32.54 0.37 -5.09
C ASP A 118 31.77 -0.97 -5.20
N TYR A 119 31.52 -1.62 -4.07
CA TYR A 119 30.55 -2.70 -3.95
C TYR A 119 29.54 -2.30 -2.88
N GLY A 120 28.63 -1.44 -3.25
CA GLY A 120 27.66 -0.77 -2.36
C GLY A 120 27.61 0.72 -2.66
N THR A 121 26.65 1.40 -2.05
CA THR A 121 26.46 2.84 -2.24
C THR A 121 27.25 3.64 -1.21
N LYS A 122 27.95 4.68 -1.64
CA LYS A 122 28.72 5.56 -0.75
C LYS A 122 27.86 6.31 0.25
N SER A 123 26.58 6.52 -0.06
CA SER A 123 25.62 7.12 0.87
C SER A 123 25.40 6.32 2.13
N ASN A 124 25.68 5.00 2.12
CA ASN A 124 25.59 4.15 3.31
C ASN A 124 26.58 4.56 4.41
N LEU A 125 27.59 5.37 4.06
CA LEU A 125 28.58 5.87 5.04
C LEU A 125 28.08 7.08 5.84
N THR A 126 26.94 7.66 5.47
CA THR A 126 26.45 8.92 6.05
C THR A 126 24.91 8.96 6.15
N ASP A 127 24.23 7.81 6.08
CA ASP A 127 22.75 7.73 6.08
C ASP A 127 22.15 7.52 7.48
N GLU A 128 22.97 7.49 8.51
CA GLU A 128 22.61 7.24 9.91
C GLU A 128 22.01 5.84 10.15
N ASP A 129 22.20 4.91 9.19
CA ASP A 129 21.73 3.54 9.29
C ASP A 129 22.92 2.57 9.47
N TYR A 130 23.22 2.21 10.70
CA TYR A 130 24.32 1.29 11.04
C TYR A 130 24.13 -0.14 10.49
N SER A 131 22.99 -0.47 9.92
CA SER A 131 22.73 -1.76 9.25
C SER A 131 23.09 -1.74 7.76
N SER A 132 23.23 -0.57 7.15
CA SER A 132 23.69 -0.40 5.78
C SER A 132 25.20 -0.44 5.70
N LEU A 133 25.78 -1.05 4.64
CA LEU A 133 27.24 -1.22 4.54
C LEU A 133 27.78 -0.67 3.23
N TYR A 134 28.94 -0.04 3.31
CA TYR A 134 29.82 0.17 2.19
C TYR A 134 30.96 -0.88 2.24
N VAL A 135 31.04 -1.73 1.22
CA VAL A 135 32.06 -2.78 1.10
C VAL A 135 33.07 -2.39 0.04
N PHE A 136 34.35 -2.48 0.34
CA PHE A 136 35.40 -2.18 -0.60
C PHE A 136 35.53 -3.26 -1.67
N ASN A 137 35.52 -2.87 -2.93
CA ASN A 137 35.69 -3.79 -4.06
C ASN A 137 37.16 -4.04 -4.37
N GLY A 138 37.62 -5.24 -4.24
CA GLY A 138 39.00 -5.61 -4.54
C GLY A 138 39.45 -6.93 -3.91
N GLY A 139 38.59 -7.56 -3.16
CA GLY A 139 38.91 -8.78 -2.41
C GLY A 139 39.19 -8.50 -0.94
N GLY A 140 39.75 -9.47 -0.23
CA GLY A 140 40.08 -9.32 1.18
C GLY A 140 41.28 -8.36 1.43
N MET A 141 41.55 -8.09 2.69
CA MET A 141 42.65 -7.18 3.12
C MET A 141 44.02 -7.51 2.47
N SER A 142 44.30 -8.78 2.17
CA SER A 142 45.52 -9.20 1.50
C SER A 142 45.74 -8.60 0.11
N THR A 143 44.71 -8.15 -0.56
CA THR A 143 44.72 -7.51 -1.89
C THR A 143 44.89 -5.99 -1.83
N LEU A 144 44.89 -5.41 -0.64
CA LEU A 144 44.93 -3.97 -0.39
C LEU A 144 46.19 -3.63 0.46
N PRO A 145 47.43 -3.69 -0.09
CA PRO A 145 48.69 -3.58 0.67
C PRO A 145 48.85 -2.24 1.38
N ASP A 146 48.21 -1.18 0.88
CA ASP A 146 48.21 0.17 1.48
C ASP A 146 47.02 0.43 2.39
N GLY A 147 46.25 -0.64 2.73
CA GLY A 147 45.01 -0.56 3.49
C GLY A 147 43.77 -0.16 2.65
N ALA A 148 42.59 -0.40 3.21
CA ALA A 148 41.32 0.04 2.61
C ALA A 148 41.02 1.47 3.08
N TRP A 149 40.97 2.43 2.18
CA TRP A 149 40.74 3.82 2.56
C TRP A 149 39.54 4.45 1.89
N ILE A 150 38.89 5.35 2.65
CA ILE A 150 37.85 6.29 2.21
C ILE A 150 38.34 7.70 2.53
N GLU A 151 38.14 8.59 1.57
CA GLU A 151 38.39 10.03 1.74
C GLU A 151 37.08 10.78 1.59
N MET A 152 36.77 11.63 2.55
CA MET A 152 35.67 12.58 2.57
C MET A 152 36.23 13.98 2.38
N GLU A 153 36.00 14.56 1.21
CA GLU A 153 36.29 15.98 0.97
C GLU A 153 35.04 16.77 1.34
N LEU A 154 35.11 17.51 2.44
CA LEU A 154 34.02 18.33 2.94
C LEU A 154 33.76 19.48 1.97
N ASP A 155 32.51 19.97 1.89
CA ASP A 155 32.12 21.08 1.03
C ASP A 155 32.91 22.38 1.31
N ARG A 156 33.32 22.59 2.56
CA ARG A 156 34.21 23.66 3.02
C ARG A 156 35.12 23.19 4.14
N GLU A 157 36.00 24.06 4.64
CA GLU A 157 36.82 23.80 5.82
C GLU A 157 36.00 23.97 7.09
N TYR A 158 36.02 22.96 7.98
CA TYR A 158 35.27 22.95 9.23
C TYR A 158 36.17 22.79 10.45
N PRO A 159 35.86 23.46 11.59
CA PRO A 159 36.53 23.23 12.86
C PRO A 159 36.08 21.91 13.49
N VAL A 160 36.70 20.81 13.10
CA VAL A 160 36.36 19.45 13.53
C VAL A 160 36.86 19.19 14.96
N LYS A 161 36.02 18.58 15.78
CA LYS A 161 36.30 18.24 17.17
C LYS A 161 36.34 16.76 17.44
N SER A 162 35.47 15.96 16.79
CA SER A 162 35.43 14.52 16.98
C SER A 162 34.94 13.80 15.72
N MET A 163 35.12 12.47 15.68
CA MET A 163 34.72 11.59 14.60
C MET A 163 34.15 10.30 15.16
N GLU A 164 33.30 9.65 14.40
CA GLU A 164 32.73 8.36 14.75
C GLU A 164 32.85 7.42 13.55
N ALA A 165 33.38 6.21 13.75
CA ALA A 165 33.48 5.18 12.74
C ALA A 165 32.77 3.92 13.22
N ALA A 166 31.79 3.45 12.44
CA ALA A 166 31.09 2.20 12.68
C ALA A 166 31.44 1.18 11.59
N PHE A 167 31.88 -0.01 12.01
CA PHE A 167 32.29 -1.09 11.14
C PHE A 167 31.22 -2.16 11.06
N GLU A 168 31.35 -3.04 10.07
CA GLU A 168 30.42 -4.12 9.78
C GLU A 168 29.95 -4.89 11.01
N HIS A 169 28.63 -5.03 11.16
CA HIS A 169 27.99 -5.94 12.10
C HIS A 169 27.64 -7.23 11.38
N LEU A 170 28.39 -8.30 11.62
CA LEU A 170 27.99 -9.63 11.14
C LEU A 170 27.14 -10.32 12.19
N SER A 171 25.91 -10.65 11.81
CA SER A 171 24.91 -11.33 12.65
C SER A 171 25.28 -12.76 13.10
N SER A 172 26.45 -13.29 12.66
CA SER A 172 26.95 -14.58 13.08
C SER A 172 28.31 -14.43 13.81
N ASP A 173 28.25 -14.52 15.08
CA ASP A 173 29.26 -14.24 16.07
C ASP A 173 30.50 -15.17 16.13
N GLU A 174 30.68 -16.04 15.17
CA GLU A 174 31.75 -17.07 15.27
C GLU A 174 33.13 -16.54 14.89
N ASN A 175 33.28 -15.35 14.31
CA ASN A 175 34.51 -14.92 13.64
C ASN A 175 35.33 -13.85 14.36
N ASN A 176 35.01 -13.38 15.51
CA ASN A 176 35.79 -12.48 16.38
C ASN A 176 36.67 -11.45 15.63
N PHE A 177 36.04 -10.51 14.89
CA PHE A 177 36.73 -9.50 14.11
C PHE A 177 37.47 -8.49 15.01
N GLN A 178 38.66 -8.09 14.61
CA GLN A 178 39.38 -6.94 15.16
C GLN A 178 39.79 -6.01 14.02
N PHE A 179 39.26 -4.80 14.05
CA PHE A 179 39.61 -3.75 13.10
C PHE A 179 40.66 -2.84 13.68
N THR A 180 41.74 -2.60 12.92
CA THR A 180 42.72 -1.56 13.24
C THR A 180 42.70 -0.53 12.12
N PHE A 181 42.64 0.75 12.45
CA PHE A 181 42.55 1.82 11.47
C PHE A 181 43.30 3.08 11.89
N ASP A 182 43.60 3.91 10.89
CA ASP A 182 44.21 5.24 11.05
C ASP A 182 43.23 6.28 10.49
N ILE A 183 43.27 7.50 11.06
CA ILE A 183 42.54 8.66 10.51
C ILE A 183 43.55 9.77 10.23
N TYR A 184 43.39 10.35 9.05
CA TYR A 184 44.20 11.47 8.56
C TYR A 184 43.29 12.66 8.25
N GLY A 185 43.78 13.86 8.47
CA GLY A 185 43.12 15.10 8.14
C GLY A 185 43.99 16.04 7.33
N LYS A 186 43.30 16.92 6.61
CA LYS A 186 43.96 17.92 5.77
C LYS A 186 43.12 19.19 5.73
N SER A 187 43.77 20.36 5.97
CA SER A 187 43.14 21.66 5.77
C SER A 187 43.14 22.04 4.28
N SER A 188 42.48 23.14 3.93
CA SER A 188 42.51 23.68 2.56
C SER A 188 43.88 24.16 2.10
N THR A 189 44.82 24.40 3.02
CA THR A 189 46.15 24.88 2.72
C THR A 189 47.22 23.81 2.83
N ASP A 190 46.91 22.63 3.41
CA ASP A 190 47.86 21.54 3.56
C ASP A 190 48.11 20.83 2.23
N THR A 191 49.36 20.54 1.93
CA THR A 191 49.79 19.71 0.79
C THR A 191 49.86 18.25 1.13
N GLU A 192 50.11 17.91 2.41
CA GLU A 192 50.32 16.56 2.91
C GLU A 192 49.23 16.19 3.95
N TRP A 193 48.92 14.90 4.06
CA TRP A 193 48.03 14.38 5.06
C TRP A 193 48.69 14.41 6.47
N GLN A 194 47.96 14.92 7.45
CA GLN A 194 48.37 14.89 8.86
C GLN A 194 47.66 13.73 9.56
N THR A 195 48.43 12.94 10.32
CA THR A 195 47.85 11.87 11.14
C THR A 195 47.07 12.48 12.30
N LEU A 196 45.83 12.15 12.41
CA LEU A 196 44.96 12.53 13.51
C LEU A 196 44.92 11.43 14.56
N PHE A 197 44.71 10.20 14.13
CA PHE A 197 44.68 8.99 14.95
C PHE A 197 45.46 7.88 14.24
N ALA A 198 46.22 7.10 14.96
CA ALA A 198 46.98 5.99 14.39
C ALA A 198 46.87 4.71 15.24
N GLY A 199 46.72 3.58 14.56
CA GLY A 199 46.65 2.27 15.19
C GLY A 199 45.45 2.09 16.13
N VAL A 200 44.34 2.74 15.82
CA VAL A 200 43.12 2.62 16.63
C VAL A 200 42.51 1.25 16.43
N ASN A 201 42.20 0.58 17.54
CA ASN A 201 41.50 -0.69 17.52
C ASN A 201 39.99 -0.42 17.80
N ALA A 202 39.12 -0.79 16.87
CA ALA A 202 37.70 -0.69 17.09
C ALA A 202 37.28 -1.70 18.18
N THR A 203 36.55 -1.21 19.17
CA THR A 203 36.02 -2.02 20.26
C THR A 203 34.66 -2.61 19.83
N ARG A 204 34.48 -3.90 20.06
CA ARG A 204 33.16 -4.56 19.83
C ARG A 204 32.20 -4.09 20.90
N LEU A 205 31.01 -3.66 20.45
CA LEU A 205 29.82 -3.39 21.25
C LEU A 205 28.73 -4.45 20.93
N ASP A 206 27.66 -4.52 21.69
CA ASP A 206 26.61 -5.53 21.51
C ASP A 206 25.93 -5.45 20.15
N ASP A 207 25.94 -4.27 19.51
CA ASP A 207 25.31 -3.95 18.24
C ASP A 207 26.29 -3.65 17.09
N GLY A 208 27.57 -3.98 17.23
CA GLY A 208 28.61 -3.83 16.20
C GLY A 208 29.92 -3.26 16.69
N TYR A 209 30.77 -2.81 15.74
CA TYR A 209 32.07 -2.19 16.03
C TYR A 209 31.96 -0.67 15.82
N LEU A 210 31.71 0.07 16.90
CA LEU A 210 31.63 1.53 16.92
C LEU A 210 32.85 2.12 17.64
N GLN A 211 33.46 3.17 17.08
CA GLN A 211 34.52 3.90 17.71
C GLN A 211 34.32 5.40 17.61
N THR A 212 34.19 6.06 18.76
CA THR A 212 34.15 7.53 18.85
C THR A 212 35.53 8.06 19.21
N LEU A 213 36.03 9.05 18.47
CA LEU A 213 37.37 9.62 18.58
C LEU A 213 37.26 11.15 18.75
N THR A 214 37.79 11.67 19.83
CA THR A 214 37.84 13.11 20.11
C THR A 214 39.27 13.64 19.92
N LEU A 215 39.41 14.73 19.15
CA LEU A 215 40.67 15.41 18.94
C LEU A 215 41.06 16.19 20.21
N ASP A 216 42.36 16.16 20.55
CA ASP A 216 42.90 16.94 21.70
C ASP A 216 42.67 18.46 21.56
N SER A 217 42.50 18.93 20.35
CA SER A 217 42.12 20.31 20.03
C SER A 217 41.34 20.34 18.72
N ILE A 218 40.44 21.33 18.57
CA ILE A 218 39.73 21.59 17.31
C ILE A 218 40.75 21.76 16.16
N LYS A 219 40.47 21.07 15.04
CA LYS A 219 41.25 21.13 13.80
C LYS A 219 40.41 21.64 12.67
N ASN A 220 40.90 22.64 11.95
CA ASN A 220 40.28 23.06 10.71
C ASN A 220 40.60 22.07 9.60
N LEU A 221 39.61 21.31 9.11
CA LEU A 221 39.81 20.26 8.14
C LEU A 221 38.90 20.49 6.89
N LYS A 222 39.50 20.34 5.72
CA LYS A 222 38.81 20.31 4.43
C LYS A 222 38.60 18.87 3.93
N SER A 223 39.49 17.95 4.29
CA SER A 223 39.40 16.54 3.94
C SER A 223 39.79 15.65 5.12
N VAL A 224 39.08 14.54 5.25
CA VAL A 224 39.33 13.52 6.25
C VAL A 224 39.43 12.17 5.54
N ARG A 225 40.42 11.36 5.89
CA ARG A 225 40.63 10.02 5.35
C ARG A 225 40.71 9.01 6.49
N ILE A 226 39.86 7.99 6.41
CA ILE A 226 39.99 6.79 7.26
C ILE A 226 40.66 5.66 6.45
N VAL A 227 41.59 4.95 7.06
CA VAL A 227 42.33 3.84 6.45
C VAL A 227 42.21 2.62 7.36
N ILE A 228 41.52 1.58 6.94
CA ILE A 228 41.54 0.29 7.62
C ILE A 228 42.87 -0.39 7.32
N THR A 229 43.74 -0.52 8.31
CA THR A 229 45.09 -1.04 8.14
C THR A 229 45.18 -2.54 8.41
N SER A 230 44.28 -3.09 9.22
CA SER A 230 44.20 -4.51 9.51
C SER A 230 42.82 -4.93 9.93
N ILE A 231 42.41 -6.11 9.48
CA ILE A 231 41.26 -6.84 10.00
C ILE A 231 41.74 -8.25 10.31
N THR A 232 41.56 -8.68 11.54
CA THR A 232 41.87 -10.07 11.94
C THR A 232 40.58 -10.79 12.30
N ASN A 233 40.45 -12.03 11.83
CA ASN A 233 39.34 -12.92 12.18
C ASN A 233 39.83 -14.39 12.17
N THR A 234 38.98 -15.33 12.54
CA THR A 234 39.31 -16.77 12.55
C THR A 234 39.08 -17.47 11.20
N ALA A 235 38.52 -16.79 10.19
CA ALA A 235 37.98 -17.40 8.97
C ALA A 235 38.77 -17.14 7.68
N GLY A 236 39.89 -16.35 7.68
CA GLY A 236 40.71 -16.13 6.49
C GLY A 236 40.95 -14.67 6.14
N ASP A 237 40.90 -14.31 4.85
CA ASP A 237 41.12 -12.95 4.35
C ASP A 237 39.81 -12.13 4.32
N PRO A 238 39.51 -11.31 5.34
CA PRO A 238 38.27 -10.61 5.47
C PRO A 238 38.13 -9.44 4.49
N TRP A 239 36.93 -9.19 4.03
CA TRP A 239 36.59 -8.02 3.20
C TRP A 239 36.42 -6.82 4.13
N PRO A 240 37.07 -5.68 3.85
CA PRO A 240 36.83 -4.48 4.63
C PRO A 240 35.44 -3.87 4.32
N ALA A 241 34.70 -3.54 5.38
CA ALA A 241 33.38 -2.90 5.29
C ALA A 241 33.22 -1.86 6.40
N LEU A 242 32.59 -0.74 6.06
CA LEU A 242 32.29 0.36 6.97
C LEU A 242 30.79 0.66 6.88
N ALA A 243 30.13 0.77 8.02
CA ALA A 243 28.69 1.06 8.09
C ALA A 243 28.44 2.56 8.10
N GLU A 244 29.21 3.33 8.92
CA GLU A 244 28.98 4.75 9.09
C GLU A 244 30.28 5.47 9.40
N PHE A 245 30.45 6.70 8.86
CA PHE A 245 31.59 7.55 9.25
C PHE A 245 31.11 9.00 9.43
N LYS A 246 31.05 9.47 10.69
CA LYS A 246 30.63 10.80 11.06
C LYS A 246 31.80 11.71 11.42
N ILE A 247 31.67 12.99 11.06
CA ILE A 247 32.66 14.03 11.35
C ILE A 247 31.96 15.18 12.06
N PHE A 248 32.23 15.38 13.33
CA PHE A 248 31.60 16.39 14.16
C PHE A 248 32.41 17.66 14.25
N ALA A 249 31.82 18.75 13.80
CA ALA A 249 32.43 20.08 13.79
C ALA A 249 31.59 21.09 14.56
N ASP A 250 32.29 22.11 15.09
CA ASP A 250 31.63 23.32 15.62
C ASP A 250 31.17 24.20 14.45
N THR A 251 29.89 24.27 14.28
CA THR A 251 29.27 25.10 13.24
C THR A 251 28.69 26.42 13.81
N SER A 252 28.82 26.66 15.11
CA SER A 252 28.26 27.84 15.80
C SER A 252 28.85 29.18 15.35
N GLY A 253 30.05 29.14 14.74
CA GLY A 253 30.76 30.36 14.24
C GLY A 253 30.70 30.55 12.72
N SER A 254 30.12 29.65 11.95
CA SER A 254 30.26 29.60 10.48
C SER A 254 28.95 29.56 9.66
N GLY A 255 27.83 29.57 10.28
CA GLY A 255 26.52 29.67 9.60
C GLY A 255 25.72 30.81 10.21
N SER A 256 25.68 31.97 9.56
CA SER A 256 24.56 32.89 9.78
C SER A 256 23.30 32.11 9.44
N GLU A 257 22.36 31.98 10.42
CA GLU A 257 21.00 31.57 10.07
C GLU A 257 20.58 32.40 8.85
N ASP A 258 20.16 31.72 7.77
CA ASP A 258 19.82 32.45 6.57
C ASP A 258 18.44 33.09 6.70
N THR A 259 18.45 34.26 7.36
CA THR A 259 17.26 35.08 7.58
C THR A 259 16.79 35.78 6.30
N GLU A 260 17.54 35.69 5.19
CA GLU A 260 17.12 36.25 3.88
C GLU A 260 16.13 35.34 3.15
N SER A 261 16.12 34.01 3.44
CA SER A 261 15.16 33.08 2.83
C SER A 261 13.78 33.27 3.46
N ILE A 262 12.80 33.61 2.62
CA ILE A 262 11.39 33.69 3.04
C ILE A 262 10.80 32.34 3.41
N ALA A 263 11.48 31.21 3.09
CA ALA A 263 11.14 29.85 3.47
C ALA A 263 11.67 29.46 4.86
N TYR A 264 12.57 30.26 5.45
CA TYR A 264 13.22 29.91 6.72
C TYR A 264 12.21 29.61 7.84
N LYS A 265 12.30 28.39 8.37
CA LYS A 265 11.42 27.84 9.45
C LYS A 265 9.91 27.95 9.17
N LYS A 266 9.52 28.05 7.88
CA LYS A 266 8.12 28.00 7.47
C LYS A 266 7.59 26.57 7.57
N PRO A 267 6.26 26.39 7.70
CA PRO A 267 5.65 25.07 7.72
C PRO A 267 6.02 24.22 6.50
N VAL A 268 6.44 22.98 6.76
CA VAL A 268 6.82 22.03 5.72
C VAL A 268 5.91 20.81 5.81
N HIS A 269 5.41 20.38 4.66
CA HIS A 269 4.64 19.17 4.48
C HIS A 269 5.34 18.24 3.50
N THR A 270 5.26 16.91 3.73
CA THR A 270 5.84 15.88 2.85
C THR A 270 5.00 14.61 2.87
N ASN A 271 5.01 13.86 1.77
CA ASN A 271 4.42 12.53 1.69
C ASN A 271 5.37 11.40 2.11
N ALA A 272 6.58 11.71 2.57
CA ALA A 272 7.64 10.73 2.78
C ALA A 272 8.22 10.69 4.22
N GLY A 273 7.57 11.37 5.18
CA GLY A 273 8.00 11.37 6.58
C GLY A 273 9.35 12.03 6.82
N GLY A 274 10.07 11.62 7.86
CA GLY A 274 11.38 12.17 8.24
C GLY A 274 11.30 13.47 9.05
N VAL A 275 12.45 14.03 9.41
CA VAL A 275 12.56 15.26 10.21
C VAL A 275 12.46 16.48 9.31
N VAL A 276 11.24 16.92 9.02
CA VAL A 276 10.94 17.98 8.04
C VAL A 276 11.54 19.34 8.37
N SER A 277 11.83 19.62 9.64
CA SER A 277 12.47 20.88 10.06
C SER A 277 13.88 21.08 9.49
N ARG A 278 14.51 20.03 8.97
CA ARG A 278 15.85 20.09 8.33
C ARG A 278 15.81 20.65 6.91
N ILE A 279 14.63 20.80 6.31
CA ILE A 279 14.47 21.20 4.92
C ILE A 279 14.67 22.70 4.70
N ASN A 280 14.40 23.50 5.73
CA ASN A 280 14.43 24.95 5.66
C ASN A 280 14.91 25.58 6.98
N ASP A 281 15.86 24.92 7.64
CA ASP A 281 16.44 25.36 8.92
C ASP A 281 17.61 26.36 8.74
N GLY A 282 17.96 26.68 7.51
CA GLY A 282 19.07 27.53 7.14
C GLY A 282 20.42 26.80 7.01
N SER A 283 20.45 25.50 7.29
CA SER A 283 21.64 24.66 7.26
C SER A 283 21.71 23.80 6.01
N THR A 284 22.73 24.00 5.17
CA THR A 284 22.97 23.16 3.99
C THR A 284 23.63 21.81 4.32
N ILE A 285 23.87 21.52 5.60
CA ILE A 285 24.52 20.29 6.08
C ILE A 285 23.56 19.34 6.80
N ASN A 286 22.47 19.87 7.38
CA ASN A 286 21.42 19.01 7.91
C ASN A 286 20.66 18.37 6.75
N THR A 287 20.45 17.07 6.80
CA THR A 287 19.75 16.36 5.70
C THR A 287 18.40 15.89 6.20
N TRP A 288 17.35 16.23 5.45
CA TRP A 288 16.08 15.52 5.55
C TRP A 288 16.16 14.23 4.76
N THR A 289 15.73 13.14 5.37
CA THR A 289 15.65 11.81 4.76
C THR A 289 14.21 11.38 4.70
N GLY A 290 13.66 11.27 3.50
CA GLY A 290 12.32 10.73 3.24
C GLY A 290 12.36 9.21 3.18
N GLU A 291 11.29 8.56 3.60
CA GLU A 291 11.23 7.10 3.72
C GLU A 291 10.94 6.37 2.41
N ARG A 292 10.65 7.10 1.32
CA ARG A 292 10.24 6.52 0.02
C ARG A 292 10.55 7.42 -1.18
N TYR A 293 10.42 6.81 -2.38
CA TYR A 293 10.33 7.48 -3.68
C TYR A 293 8.99 7.17 -4.36
N PRO A 294 8.48 8.07 -5.23
CA PRO A 294 8.86 9.46 -5.31
C PRO A 294 8.43 10.21 -4.03
N ALA A 295 9.14 11.29 -3.72
CA ALA A 295 8.87 12.10 -2.54
C ALA A 295 8.67 13.56 -2.92
N TYR A 296 7.75 14.25 -2.28
CA TYR A 296 7.65 15.69 -2.40
C TYR A 296 7.79 16.37 -1.04
N VAL A 297 8.23 17.60 -1.10
CA VAL A 297 8.32 18.54 0.01
C VAL A 297 7.64 19.82 -0.40
N ASP A 298 6.64 20.26 0.35
CA ASP A 298 5.93 21.53 0.21
C ASP A 298 6.32 22.47 1.34
N ILE A 299 6.79 23.66 1.00
CA ILE A 299 6.99 24.72 1.97
C ILE A 299 5.86 25.74 1.80
N ASP A 300 5.03 25.92 2.84
CA ASP A 300 4.01 26.96 2.87
C ASP A 300 4.61 28.26 3.38
N LEU A 301 4.76 29.24 2.52
CA LEU A 301 5.30 30.56 2.87
C LEU A 301 4.34 31.38 3.75
N GLU A 302 3.11 30.86 4.02
CA GLU A 302 2.03 31.47 4.83
C GLU A 302 1.44 32.78 4.25
N ALA A 303 2.05 33.31 3.18
CA ALA A 303 1.60 34.47 2.46
C ALA A 303 1.98 34.37 0.98
N ASN A 304 1.35 35.19 0.13
CA ASN A 304 1.70 35.26 -1.27
C ASN A 304 2.93 36.13 -1.48
N TYR A 305 3.92 35.61 -2.18
CA TYR A 305 5.16 36.28 -2.52
C TYR A 305 5.37 36.31 -4.05
N LYS A 306 6.05 37.35 -4.50
CA LYS A 306 6.67 37.41 -5.82
C LYS A 306 8.06 36.81 -5.70
N LEU A 307 8.22 35.58 -6.18
CA LEU A 307 9.45 34.82 -6.04
C LEU A 307 10.52 35.33 -7.02
N ASP A 308 11.72 35.50 -6.51
CA ASP A 308 12.89 35.84 -7.28
C ASP A 308 13.65 34.59 -7.71
N GLU A 309 13.98 33.73 -6.74
CA GLU A 309 14.84 32.58 -6.91
C GLU A 309 14.47 31.48 -5.93
N ILE A 310 14.58 30.22 -6.34
CA ILE A 310 14.49 29.05 -5.49
C ILE A 310 15.82 28.30 -5.60
N GLN A 311 16.43 28.00 -4.45
CA GLN A 311 17.66 27.23 -4.37
C GLN A 311 17.37 25.89 -3.68
N VAL A 312 17.84 24.79 -4.29
CA VAL A 312 17.67 23.44 -3.78
C VAL A 312 19.05 22.83 -3.53
N TYR A 313 19.27 22.41 -2.31
CA TYR A 313 20.51 21.73 -1.88
C TYR A 313 20.18 20.25 -1.64
N THR A 314 20.86 19.38 -2.38
CA THR A 314 20.84 17.92 -2.17
C THR A 314 22.23 17.43 -1.84
N PRO A 315 22.43 16.23 -1.28
CA PRO A 315 23.76 15.71 -1.00
C PRO A 315 24.68 15.79 -2.22
N SER A 316 25.93 16.13 -1.99
CA SER A 316 26.95 16.26 -3.04
C SER A 316 27.47 14.91 -3.54
N ALA A 317 27.21 13.82 -2.80
CA ALA A 317 27.48 12.45 -3.23
C ALA A 317 26.41 12.00 -4.24
N GLY A 318 26.84 11.74 -5.49
CA GLY A 318 25.95 11.38 -6.57
C GLY A 318 25.11 12.53 -7.11
N TYR A 319 24.15 12.20 -7.98
CA TYR A 319 23.23 13.16 -8.59
C TYR A 319 21.79 12.92 -8.14
N SER A 320 21.01 14.01 -8.15
CA SER A 320 19.58 13.99 -7.83
C SER A 320 18.77 14.46 -9.05
N GLN A 321 17.63 13.81 -9.32
CA GLN A 321 16.67 14.23 -10.32
C GLN A 321 15.37 14.62 -9.63
N TYR A 322 14.91 15.83 -9.88
CA TYR A 322 13.73 16.39 -9.24
C TYR A 322 13.10 17.51 -10.07
N SER A 323 11.85 17.82 -9.79
CA SER A 323 11.12 18.94 -10.36
C SER A 323 10.72 19.95 -9.28
N VAL A 324 10.76 21.24 -9.62
CA VAL A 324 10.34 22.34 -8.74
C VAL A 324 9.02 22.90 -9.26
N TYR A 325 8.05 23.03 -8.37
CA TYR A 325 6.72 23.58 -8.68
C TYR A 325 6.39 24.73 -7.73
N THR A 326 5.46 25.56 -8.16
CA THR A 326 4.89 26.65 -7.36
C THR A 326 3.38 26.59 -7.39
N SER A 327 2.73 27.02 -6.30
CA SER A 327 1.28 27.09 -6.21
C SER A 327 0.83 28.28 -5.37
N MET A 328 -0.35 28.83 -5.69
CA MET A 328 -1.01 29.88 -4.91
C MET A 328 -1.91 29.31 -3.81
N ASP A 329 -2.39 28.08 -4.00
CA ASP A 329 -3.46 27.48 -3.20
C ASP A 329 -3.14 26.08 -2.66
N GLY A 330 -2.00 25.48 -3.04
CA GLY A 330 -1.61 24.11 -2.66
C GLY A 330 -2.33 23.01 -3.43
N ARG A 331 -3.11 23.35 -4.46
CA ARG A 331 -3.85 22.43 -5.31
C ARG A 331 -3.34 22.42 -6.73
N ASP A 332 -3.34 23.59 -7.33
CA ASP A 332 -2.87 23.77 -8.69
C ASP A 332 -1.38 24.11 -8.66
N PHE A 333 -0.55 23.14 -9.07
CA PHE A 333 0.90 23.28 -9.13
C PHE A 333 1.37 23.51 -10.56
N GLU A 334 2.15 24.56 -10.76
CA GLU A 334 2.77 24.86 -12.04
C GLU A 334 4.27 24.59 -11.98
N LYS A 335 4.78 23.76 -12.91
CA LYS A 335 6.21 23.43 -12.96
C LYS A 335 7.01 24.68 -13.28
N LEU A 336 7.97 24.99 -12.41
CA LEU A 336 8.93 26.10 -12.57
C LEU A 336 10.21 25.62 -13.21
N ALA A 337 10.75 24.48 -12.75
CA ALA A 337 12.03 23.95 -13.19
C ALA A 337 12.09 22.43 -13.05
N GLU A 338 13.10 21.84 -13.70
CA GLU A 338 13.40 20.41 -13.64
C GLU A 338 14.91 20.21 -13.68
N LYS A 339 15.45 19.37 -12.80
CA LYS A 339 16.80 18.82 -12.85
C LYS A 339 16.72 17.39 -13.33
N SER A 340 17.04 17.14 -14.60
CA SER A 340 17.04 15.80 -15.23
C SER A 340 18.42 15.33 -15.64
N ASP A 341 19.46 16.19 -15.49
CA ASP A 341 20.85 15.83 -15.75
C ASP A 341 21.39 14.88 -14.66
N LYS A 342 22.63 14.41 -14.88
CA LYS A 342 23.35 13.52 -13.96
C LYS A 342 24.57 14.23 -13.36
N GLU A 343 24.44 15.53 -13.12
CA GLU A 343 25.47 16.31 -12.45
C GLU A 343 25.17 16.39 -10.96
N ASN A 344 26.24 16.32 -10.14
CA ASN A 344 26.11 16.45 -8.69
C ASN A 344 25.64 17.86 -8.31
N CYS A 345 24.97 17.97 -7.17
CA CYS A 345 24.58 19.26 -6.64
C CYS A 345 25.81 20.14 -6.37
N PRO A 346 25.91 21.36 -6.93
CA PRO A 346 27.02 22.24 -6.62
C PRO A 346 26.96 22.75 -5.16
N ALA A 347 28.12 23.09 -4.59
CA ALA A 347 28.21 23.56 -3.21
C ALA A 347 27.31 24.76 -2.86
N LYS A 348 26.95 25.59 -3.87
CA LYS A 348 26.03 26.70 -3.73
C LYS A 348 24.55 26.35 -3.91
N GLY A 349 24.23 25.04 -4.07
CA GLY A 349 22.90 24.56 -4.45
C GLY A 349 22.57 24.78 -5.93
N GLU A 350 21.56 24.12 -6.40
CA GLU A 350 20.94 24.39 -7.71
C GLU A 350 20.02 25.61 -7.58
N SER A 351 20.13 26.55 -8.52
CA SER A 351 19.42 27.83 -8.48
C SER A 351 18.46 27.96 -9.66
N TYR A 352 17.21 28.29 -9.36
CA TYR A 352 16.13 28.42 -10.35
C TYR A 352 15.48 29.79 -10.25
N GLN A 353 15.58 30.58 -11.35
CA GLN A 353 15.00 31.91 -11.42
C GLN A 353 13.47 31.85 -11.56
N ALA A 354 12.76 32.41 -10.62
CA ALA A 354 11.29 32.39 -10.59
C ALA A 354 10.65 33.59 -11.30
N ASN A 355 11.45 34.60 -11.74
CA ASN A 355 11.01 35.72 -12.56
C ASN A 355 9.80 36.48 -11.99
N LYS A 356 9.76 36.72 -10.69
CA LYS A 356 8.64 37.37 -9.98
C LYS A 356 7.31 36.62 -10.04
N LYS A 357 7.34 35.30 -10.28
CA LYS A 357 6.14 34.46 -10.21
C LYS A 357 5.52 34.56 -8.83
N GLU A 358 4.21 34.78 -8.78
CA GLU A 358 3.49 34.77 -7.49
C GLU A 358 3.23 33.34 -7.04
N ALA A 359 3.55 33.06 -5.78
CA ALA A 359 3.26 31.78 -5.15
C ALA A 359 3.17 31.93 -3.61
N ARG A 360 2.45 31.01 -3.01
CA ARG A 360 2.42 30.76 -1.56
C ARG A 360 3.17 29.48 -1.21
N ILE A 361 3.07 28.46 -2.05
CA ILE A 361 3.65 27.14 -1.78
C ILE A 361 4.72 26.83 -2.83
N VAL A 362 5.86 26.34 -2.36
CA VAL A 362 6.96 25.85 -3.19
C VAL A 362 7.08 24.35 -2.95
N ARG A 363 6.97 23.55 -4.02
CA ARG A 363 7.15 22.09 -4.00
C ARG A 363 8.44 21.68 -4.67
N VAL A 364 9.22 20.83 -4.02
CA VAL A 364 10.30 20.06 -4.64
C VAL A 364 9.86 18.59 -4.68
N TYR A 365 9.77 18.03 -5.88
CA TYR A 365 9.36 16.65 -6.13
C TYR A 365 10.58 15.84 -6.54
N VAL A 366 11.08 14.99 -5.63
CA VAL A 366 12.28 14.16 -5.82
C VAL A 366 11.87 12.87 -6.52
N GLU A 367 12.43 12.65 -7.71
CA GLU A 367 12.12 11.50 -8.55
C GLU A 367 13.16 10.38 -8.40
N TYR A 368 14.44 10.76 -8.26
CA TYR A 368 15.55 9.80 -8.19
C TYR A 368 16.82 10.43 -7.60
N GLN A 369 17.61 9.61 -6.90
CA GLN A 369 18.98 9.92 -6.48
C GLN A 369 19.89 8.71 -6.69
N SER A 370 21.11 8.91 -7.22
CA SER A 370 21.97 7.81 -7.66
C SER A 370 22.61 7.04 -6.51
N GLU A 371 22.82 7.68 -5.37
CA GLU A 371 23.57 7.13 -4.24
C GLU A 371 22.69 6.90 -3.01
N SER A 372 21.36 6.91 -3.17
CA SER A 372 20.44 6.66 -2.06
C SER A 372 19.18 5.95 -2.54
N SER A 373 18.68 5.03 -1.73
CA SER A 373 17.35 4.43 -1.88
C SER A 373 16.24 5.29 -1.26
N LYS A 374 16.60 6.39 -0.59
CA LYS A 374 15.69 7.32 0.09
C LYS A 374 15.86 8.73 -0.48
N ALA A 375 14.79 9.53 -0.48
CA ALA A 375 14.86 10.93 -0.90
C ALA A 375 15.61 11.78 0.14
N LEU A 376 16.58 12.55 -0.30
CA LEU A 376 17.44 13.38 0.55
C LEU A 376 17.41 14.84 0.09
N ILE A 377 17.14 15.77 1.00
CA ILE A 377 17.24 17.23 0.77
C ILE A 377 18.00 17.83 1.95
N ASN A 378 19.01 18.66 1.66
CA ASN A 378 19.75 19.37 2.69
C ASN A 378 19.09 20.70 3.06
N GLU A 379 18.66 21.49 2.04
CA GLU A 379 18.05 22.79 2.28
C GLU A 379 17.23 23.22 1.05
N ILE A 380 16.14 23.94 1.29
CA ILE A 380 15.41 24.68 0.25
C ILE A 380 15.32 26.14 0.68
N ARG A 381 15.90 27.02 -0.10
CA ARG A 381 15.84 28.49 0.07
C ARG A 381 14.93 29.09 -0.95
N VAL A 382 14.15 30.06 -0.51
CA VAL A 382 13.27 30.83 -1.40
C VAL A 382 13.53 32.31 -1.18
N LEU A 383 13.85 33.02 -2.24
CA LEU A 383 14.04 34.47 -2.22
C LEU A 383 12.85 35.12 -2.90
N GLY A 384 12.36 36.22 -2.33
CA GLY A 384 11.20 36.90 -2.88
C GLY A 384 10.76 38.10 -2.04
N THR A 385 9.76 38.81 -2.52
CA THR A 385 9.16 39.96 -1.85
C THR A 385 7.67 39.75 -1.67
N PRO A 386 7.03 40.21 -0.58
CA PRO A 386 5.58 40.13 -0.42
C PRO A 386 4.83 40.61 -1.64
N SER A 387 3.87 39.86 -2.14
CA SER A 387 3.12 40.26 -3.34
C SER A 387 2.08 41.35 -3.07
N GLY A 388 1.60 41.43 -1.80
CA GLY A 388 0.46 42.24 -1.44
C GLY A 388 -0.90 41.68 -1.83
N THR A 389 -0.92 40.54 -2.54
CA THR A 389 -2.13 39.78 -2.84
C THR A 389 -2.59 39.02 -1.59
N ALA A 390 -3.87 39.13 -1.24
CA ALA A 390 -4.41 38.36 -0.12
C ALA A 390 -4.33 36.86 -0.40
N VAL A 391 -4.03 36.07 0.63
CA VAL A 391 -4.12 34.61 0.57
C VAL A 391 -5.58 34.25 0.29
N GLN A 392 -5.83 33.56 -0.80
CA GLN A 392 -7.13 32.94 -1.03
C GLN A 392 -7.19 31.67 -0.15
N GLU A 393 -8.15 31.62 0.76
CA GLU A 393 -8.45 30.36 1.42
C GLU A 393 -8.86 29.37 0.34
N THR A 394 -8.19 28.25 0.30
CA THR A 394 -8.54 27.16 -0.60
C THR A 394 -9.90 26.62 -0.19
N PRO A 395 -10.96 26.69 -1.01
CA PRO A 395 -12.25 26.13 -0.65
C PRO A 395 -12.06 24.63 -0.33
N ALA A 396 -12.59 24.17 0.78
CA ALA A 396 -12.56 22.74 1.08
C ALA A 396 -13.21 21.95 -0.05
N VAL A 397 -12.68 20.76 -0.37
CA VAL A 397 -13.30 19.85 -1.34
C VAL A 397 -14.74 19.61 -0.91
N GLN A 398 -15.69 20.00 -1.76
CA GLN A 398 -17.12 19.89 -1.50
C GLN A 398 -17.68 18.76 -2.37
N VAL A 399 -17.89 17.62 -1.76
CA VAL A 399 -18.68 16.53 -2.33
C VAL A 399 -19.96 16.45 -1.52
N GLU A 400 -21.11 16.70 -2.16
CA GLU A 400 -22.40 16.64 -1.47
C GLU A 400 -22.73 15.22 -1.00
N ASP A 401 -23.55 15.09 0.03
CA ASP A 401 -24.03 13.77 0.47
C ASP A 401 -24.97 13.17 -0.58
N PHE A 402 -24.95 11.86 -0.72
CA PHE A 402 -25.81 11.12 -1.65
C PHE A 402 -27.29 11.48 -1.52
N LYS A 403 -27.77 11.68 -0.28
CA LYS A 403 -29.19 12.04 -0.02
C LYS A 403 -29.65 13.33 -0.72
N ASN A 404 -28.70 14.23 -1.03
CA ASN A 404 -28.96 15.52 -1.69
C ASN A 404 -28.66 15.46 -3.19
N SER A 405 -28.03 14.39 -3.68
CA SER A 405 -27.58 14.26 -5.07
C SER A 405 -28.72 13.93 -6.03
N ALA A 406 -28.52 14.23 -7.30
CA ALA A 406 -29.43 13.88 -8.39
C ALA A 406 -29.59 12.34 -8.58
N TYR A 407 -28.74 11.54 -7.97
CA TYR A 407 -28.74 10.08 -8.06
C TYR A 407 -29.57 9.37 -7.00
N ASN A 408 -30.06 10.11 -6.00
CA ASN A 408 -30.98 9.61 -4.98
C ASN A 408 -32.42 9.55 -5.52
N VAL A 409 -32.64 8.61 -6.41
CA VAL A 409 -33.96 8.41 -7.08
C VAL A 409 -34.43 6.98 -6.88
N THR A 410 -35.76 6.82 -6.83
CA THR A 410 -36.40 5.50 -6.85
C THR A 410 -36.39 4.97 -8.28
N VAL A 411 -35.89 3.77 -8.49
CA VAL A 411 -35.91 3.09 -9.80
C VAL A 411 -37.26 2.39 -10.00
N THR A 412 -37.86 2.59 -11.17
CA THR A 412 -39.10 1.95 -11.55
C THR A 412 -38.86 0.84 -12.59
N ASN A 413 -39.85 -0.05 -12.78
CA ASN A 413 -39.83 -1.06 -13.84
C ASN A 413 -39.61 -0.44 -15.22
N GLN A 414 -40.13 0.76 -15.46
CA GLN A 414 -39.95 1.45 -16.74
C GLN A 414 -38.53 1.94 -16.91
N ASP A 415 -37.86 2.35 -15.81
CA ASP A 415 -36.43 2.73 -15.84
C ASP A 415 -35.57 1.52 -16.19
N THR A 416 -35.87 0.34 -15.63
CA THR A 416 -35.20 -0.92 -15.97
C THR A 416 -35.34 -1.26 -17.46
N ILE A 417 -36.57 -1.23 -17.98
CA ILE A 417 -36.86 -1.49 -19.40
C ILE A 417 -36.14 -0.48 -20.29
N ASN A 418 -36.12 0.78 -19.90
CA ASN A 418 -35.43 1.83 -20.65
C ASN A 418 -33.91 1.60 -20.64
N GLU A 419 -33.34 1.14 -19.53
CA GLU A 419 -31.91 0.86 -19.44
C GLU A 419 -31.50 -0.30 -20.36
N VAL A 420 -32.27 -1.40 -20.38
CA VAL A 420 -32.06 -2.51 -21.32
C VAL A 420 -32.24 -2.09 -22.78
N LYS A 421 -33.18 -1.23 -23.09
CA LYS A 421 -33.33 -0.62 -24.43
C LYS A 421 -32.12 0.28 -24.78
N GLY A 422 -31.51 0.92 -23.77
CA GLY A 422 -30.29 1.70 -23.95
C GLY A 422 -29.09 0.82 -24.33
N ILE A 423 -29.00 -0.42 -23.81
CA ILE A 423 -27.99 -1.39 -24.24
C ILE A 423 -28.10 -1.66 -25.74
N ILE A 424 -29.35 -1.84 -26.25
CA ILE A 424 -29.57 -2.03 -27.69
C ILE A 424 -29.01 -0.85 -28.49
N GLU A 425 -29.34 0.37 -28.10
CA GLU A 425 -28.87 1.57 -28.79
C GLU A 425 -27.37 1.68 -28.87
N ARG A 426 -26.71 1.41 -27.74
CA ARG A 426 -25.24 1.52 -27.60
C ARG A 426 -24.49 0.40 -28.32
N ARG A 427 -24.97 -0.84 -28.23
CA ARG A 427 -24.19 -2.01 -28.68
C ARG A 427 -24.54 -2.47 -30.08
N ILE A 428 -25.78 -2.33 -30.53
CA ILE A 428 -26.20 -2.79 -31.85
C ILE A 428 -26.86 -1.72 -32.72
N GLY A 429 -27.22 -0.58 -32.14
CA GLY A 429 -27.73 0.60 -32.84
C GLY A 429 -29.22 0.86 -32.64
N ALA A 430 -29.59 2.12 -32.61
CA ALA A 430 -30.94 2.60 -32.34
C ALA A 430 -32.02 2.05 -33.30
N ALA A 431 -31.65 1.71 -34.55
CA ALA A 431 -32.57 1.15 -35.56
C ALA A 431 -33.18 -0.21 -35.16
N TYR A 432 -32.52 -0.93 -34.25
CA TYR A 432 -32.99 -2.26 -33.83
C TYR A 432 -33.84 -2.23 -32.58
N LYS A 433 -33.98 -1.09 -31.93
CA LYS A 433 -34.73 -0.94 -30.67
C LYS A 433 -36.18 -1.44 -30.78
N ASP A 434 -36.83 -1.19 -31.93
CA ASP A 434 -38.20 -1.59 -32.18
C ASP A 434 -38.40 -3.07 -32.52
N TRP A 435 -37.31 -3.83 -32.65
CA TRP A 435 -37.35 -5.28 -32.80
C TRP A 435 -37.80 -5.99 -31.53
N PHE A 436 -37.60 -5.36 -30.39
CA PHE A 436 -37.74 -5.95 -29.06
C PHE A 436 -38.85 -5.32 -28.22
N THR A 437 -39.52 -6.15 -27.45
CA THR A 437 -40.40 -5.75 -26.33
C THR A 437 -39.97 -6.48 -25.07
N PHE A 438 -40.11 -5.81 -23.93
CA PHE A 438 -39.66 -6.32 -22.64
C PHE A 438 -40.80 -6.32 -21.62
N GLU A 439 -40.84 -7.36 -20.77
CA GLU A 439 -41.77 -7.51 -19.66
C GLU A 439 -41.02 -7.94 -18.41
N LEU A 440 -41.27 -7.23 -17.30
CA LEU A 440 -40.79 -7.65 -15.98
C LEU A 440 -41.90 -8.40 -15.26
N ALA A 441 -41.62 -9.60 -14.76
CA ALA A 441 -42.55 -10.43 -13.99
C ALA A 441 -41.76 -11.28 -12.96
N ASP A 442 -42.32 -11.41 -11.76
CA ASP A 442 -41.71 -12.16 -10.69
C ASP A 442 -41.48 -13.63 -11.08
N ALA A 443 -40.36 -14.20 -10.59
CA ALA A 443 -40.05 -15.61 -10.75
C ALA A 443 -40.92 -16.48 -9.83
N ALA A 444 -41.48 -17.55 -10.36
CA ALA A 444 -42.35 -18.44 -9.59
C ALA A 444 -41.61 -19.24 -8.50
N ASN A 445 -40.35 -19.54 -8.73
CA ASN A 445 -39.46 -20.33 -7.84
C ASN A 445 -38.37 -19.51 -7.15
N GLY A 446 -38.33 -18.19 -7.41
CA GLY A 446 -37.32 -17.28 -6.85
C GLY A 446 -35.99 -17.27 -7.59
N TYR A 447 -35.84 -18.03 -8.67
CA TYR A 447 -34.65 -18.02 -9.51
C TYR A 447 -34.69 -16.91 -10.56
N ASP A 448 -33.54 -16.37 -10.94
CA ASP A 448 -33.49 -15.49 -12.10
C ASP A 448 -33.78 -16.27 -13.37
N TYR A 449 -34.63 -15.71 -14.25
CA TYR A 449 -35.03 -16.34 -15.47
C TYR A 449 -35.28 -15.34 -16.60
N TYR A 450 -35.26 -15.84 -17.83
CA TYR A 450 -35.81 -15.19 -18.99
C TYR A 450 -36.58 -16.14 -19.89
N ASP A 451 -37.67 -15.60 -20.47
CA ASP A 451 -38.41 -16.21 -21.54
C ASP A 451 -38.21 -15.42 -22.83
N LEU A 452 -37.79 -16.09 -23.90
CA LEU A 452 -37.65 -15.50 -25.21
C LEU A 452 -38.71 -16.08 -26.16
N SER A 453 -39.51 -15.23 -26.76
CA SER A 453 -40.58 -15.62 -27.67
C SER A 453 -40.80 -14.58 -28.78
N GLN A 454 -41.72 -14.84 -29.70
CA GLN A 454 -42.13 -13.86 -30.70
C GLN A 454 -43.59 -13.47 -30.50
N SER A 455 -43.86 -12.18 -30.47
CA SER A 455 -45.23 -11.62 -30.34
C SER A 455 -45.39 -10.39 -31.22
N ASN A 456 -46.48 -10.33 -31.98
CA ASN A 456 -46.82 -9.20 -32.88
C ASN A 456 -45.68 -8.79 -33.82
N GLY A 457 -44.94 -9.77 -34.34
CA GLY A 457 -43.82 -9.52 -35.26
C GLY A 457 -42.56 -8.96 -34.60
N LYS A 458 -42.49 -8.91 -33.27
CA LYS A 458 -41.33 -8.48 -32.48
C LYS A 458 -40.85 -9.62 -31.60
N ILE A 459 -39.60 -9.56 -31.21
CA ILE A 459 -39.02 -10.44 -30.20
C ILE A 459 -39.50 -9.95 -28.83
N HIS A 460 -40.09 -10.84 -28.07
CA HIS A 460 -40.56 -10.56 -26.71
C HIS A 460 -39.72 -11.26 -25.69
N ILE A 461 -39.10 -10.47 -24.76
CA ILE A 461 -38.24 -10.96 -23.70
C ILE A 461 -38.89 -10.63 -22.37
N LYS A 462 -39.17 -11.67 -21.58
CA LYS A 462 -39.72 -11.56 -20.24
C LYS A 462 -38.68 -12.06 -19.23
N GLY A 463 -38.55 -11.40 -18.08
CA GLY A 463 -37.63 -11.79 -17.01
C GLY A 463 -37.96 -11.09 -15.71
N ASN A 464 -37.30 -11.45 -14.62
CA ASN A 464 -37.60 -10.91 -13.29
C ASN A 464 -36.80 -9.65 -12.92
N ASN A 465 -35.74 -9.34 -13.66
CA ASN A 465 -34.92 -8.14 -13.45
C ASN A 465 -34.23 -7.70 -14.77
N GLY A 466 -33.53 -6.57 -14.73
CA GLY A 466 -32.87 -6.02 -15.93
C GLY A 466 -31.74 -6.88 -16.45
N VAL A 467 -30.98 -7.56 -15.57
CA VAL A 467 -29.95 -8.52 -15.97
C VAL A 467 -30.55 -9.68 -16.74
N SER A 468 -31.64 -10.28 -16.25
CA SER A 468 -32.33 -11.35 -16.92
C SER A 468 -32.81 -10.94 -18.31
N LEU A 469 -33.40 -9.73 -18.43
CA LEU A 469 -33.82 -9.18 -19.72
C LEU A 469 -32.66 -8.97 -20.70
N ALA A 470 -31.51 -8.44 -20.19
CA ALA A 470 -30.31 -8.23 -20.98
C ALA A 470 -29.66 -9.56 -21.43
N THR A 471 -29.67 -10.57 -20.57
CA THR A 471 -29.19 -11.91 -20.91
C THR A 471 -30.06 -12.56 -21.97
N GLY A 472 -31.38 -12.46 -21.86
CA GLY A 472 -32.32 -12.91 -22.90
C GLY A 472 -32.08 -12.21 -24.25
N LEU A 473 -31.80 -10.90 -24.21
CA LEU A 473 -31.41 -10.15 -25.41
C LEU A 473 -30.11 -10.72 -26.00
N ASN A 474 -29.06 -10.93 -25.18
CA ASN A 474 -27.78 -11.49 -25.64
C ASN A 474 -27.92 -12.90 -26.21
N TYR A 475 -28.80 -13.74 -25.63
CA TYR A 475 -29.10 -15.06 -26.15
C TYR A 475 -29.66 -14.97 -27.59
N TYR A 476 -30.62 -14.06 -27.85
CA TYR A 476 -31.14 -13.82 -29.19
C TYR A 476 -30.04 -13.31 -30.15
N LEU A 477 -29.21 -12.39 -29.70
CA LEU A 477 -28.08 -11.86 -30.49
C LEU A 477 -27.08 -12.95 -30.84
N LYS A 478 -26.70 -13.81 -29.89
CA LYS A 478 -25.74 -14.91 -30.09
C LYS A 478 -26.30 -15.99 -31.03
N TYR A 479 -27.46 -16.53 -30.73
CA TYR A 479 -27.95 -17.79 -31.33
C TYR A 479 -28.91 -17.61 -32.48
N TYR A 480 -29.48 -16.43 -32.67
CA TYR A 480 -30.34 -16.14 -33.82
C TYR A 480 -29.70 -15.15 -34.80
N CYS A 481 -28.98 -14.15 -34.28
CA CYS A 481 -28.40 -13.11 -35.14
C CYS A 481 -26.91 -13.33 -35.46
N ASN A 482 -26.24 -14.29 -34.86
CA ASN A 482 -24.78 -14.50 -34.97
C ASN A 482 -23.99 -13.24 -34.64
N VAL A 483 -24.41 -12.50 -33.60
CA VAL A 483 -23.74 -11.32 -33.07
C VAL A 483 -22.93 -11.70 -31.85
N ASN A 484 -21.73 -11.11 -31.69
CA ASN A 484 -20.89 -11.27 -30.52
C ASN A 484 -20.54 -9.91 -29.92
N ILE A 485 -20.98 -9.67 -28.70
CA ILE A 485 -20.63 -8.49 -27.89
C ILE A 485 -19.52 -8.89 -26.92
N SER A 486 -18.40 -8.18 -26.94
CA SER A 486 -17.22 -8.55 -26.16
C SER A 486 -16.44 -7.33 -25.68
N GLN A 487 -15.64 -7.49 -24.63
CA GLN A 487 -14.73 -6.45 -24.11
C GLN A 487 -13.65 -6.03 -25.13
N VAL A 488 -13.28 -6.90 -26.08
CA VAL A 488 -12.22 -6.65 -27.06
C VAL A 488 -12.75 -6.29 -28.45
N GLY A 489 -13.98 -5.82 -28.52
CA GLY A 489 -14.63 -5.39 -29.75
C GLY A 489 -15.80 -6.27 -30.15
N ASP A 490 -16.83 -5.62 -30.64
CA ASP A 490 -18.10 -6.24 -31.03
C ASP A 490 -18.11 -6.65 -32.49
N GLN A 491 -18.68 -7.84 -32.77
CA GLN A 491 -19.09 -8.22 -34.11
C GLN A 491 -20.61 -8.06 -34.20
N VAL A 492 -21.08 -7.03 -34.92
CA VAL A 492 -22.48 -6.61 -34.97
C VAL A 492 -22.96 -6.56 -36.41
N THR A 493 -23.04 -7.74 -37.07
CA THR A 493 -23.67 -7.84 -38.41
C THR A 493 -25.10 -8.33 -38.22
N MET A 494 -26.02 -7.40 -38.00
CA MET A 494 -27.42 -7.74 -37.79
C MET A 494 -28.07 -8.28 -39.07
N PRO A 495 -28.98 -9.26 -38.96
CA PRO A 495 -29.77 -9.75 -40.10
C PRO A 495 -30.68 -8.65 -40.66
N LYS A 496 -31.09 -8.79 -41.95
CA LYS A 496 -31.94 -7.80 -42.62
C LYS A 496 -33.35 -7.72 -42.04
N SER A 497 -33.80 -8.77 -41.35
CA SER A 497 -35.13 -8.85 -40.72
C SER A 497 -35.01 -9.71 -39.45
N ILE A 498 -35.99 -9.57 -38.57
CA ILE A 498 -36.16 -10.41 -37.38
C ILE A 498 -36.12 -11.88 -37.75
N ILE A 499 -35.23 -12.64 -37.09
CA ILE A 499 -35.20 -14.09 -37.18
C ILE A 499 -36.25 -14.65 -36.21
N PRO A 500 -37.21 -15.49 -36.68
CA PRO A 500 -38.29 -15.97 -35.83
C PRO A 500 -37.79 -16.86 -34.69
N VAL A 501 -38.45 -16.74 -33.54
CA VAL A 501 -38.31 -17.67 -32.41
C VAL A 501 -39.52 -18.59 -32.39
N GLU A 502 -39.27 -19.90 -32.58
CA GLU A 502 -40.32 -20.91 -32.52
C GLU A 502 -40.66 -21.27 -31.07
N GLY A 503 -41.90 -21.05 -30.66
CA GLY A 503 -42.36 -21.31 -29.30
C GLY A 503 -41.77 -20.32 -28.30
N THR A 504 -41.43 -20.81 -27.12
CA THR A 504 -40.76 -20.05 -26.05
C THR A 504 -39.49 -20.76 -25.65
N VAL A 505 -38.37 -20.05 -25.68
CA VAL A 505 -37.13 -20.48 -25.07
C VAL A 505 -37.10 -19.98 -23.64
N HIS A 506 -37.17 -20.89 -22.67
CA HIS A 506 -37.04 -20.59 -21.24
C HIS A 506 -35.64 -20.93 -20.75
N LYS A 507 -35.03 -20.03 -20.00
CA LYS A 507 -33.78 -20.25 -19.29
C LYS A 507 -33.88 -19.68 -17.89
N GLU A 508 -33.40 -20.43 -16.92
CA GLU A 508 -33.26 -19.98 -15.53
C GLU A 508 -31.91 -20.35 -14.96
N THR A 509 -31.55 -19.72 -13.86
CA THR A 509 -30.30 -20.03 -13.15
C THR A 509 -30.57 -20.18 -11.65
N LYS A 510 -30.06 -21.26 -11.07
CA LYS A 510 -30.12 -21.49 -9.61
C LYS A 510 -29.07 -20.69 -8.81
N PHE A 511 -28.18 -19.99 -9.50
CA PHE A 511 -27.11 -19.23 -8.86
C PHE A 511 -27.58 -17.80 -8.52
N PRO A 512 -27.89 -17.50 -7.25
CA PRO A 512 -28.30 -16.15 -6.85
C PRO A 512 -27.17 -15.11 -7.01
N VAL A 513 -25.88 -15.54 -6.98
CA VAL A 513 -24.73 -14.68 -7.12
C VAL A 513 -23.98 -14.98 -8.42
N ARG A 514 -23.87 -14.01 -9.30
CA ARG A 514 -23.01 -14.03 -10.49
C ARG A 514 -22.08 -12.84 -10.39
N TYR A 515 -20.85 -13.12 -9.92
CA TYR A 515 -19.92 -12.14 -9.37
C TYR A 515 -18.88 -11.64 -10.39
N SER A 516 -18.43 -10.41 -10.26
CA SER A 516 -17.22 -9.81 -10.83
C SER A 516 -16.77 -8.69 -9.89
N TYR A 517 -15.57 -8.39 -9.64
CA TYR A 517 -14.23 -8.67 -10.12
C TYR A 517 -13.30 -9.01 -8.94
N ASN A 518 -11.95 -9.02 -9.24
CA ASN A 518 -10.88 -8.99 -8.25
C ASN A 518 -10.54 -7.53 -7.88
N TYR A 519 -10.00 -7.26 -6.69
CA TYR A 519 -9.45 -5.93 -6.36
C TYR A 519 -8.39 -5.46 -7.37
N CYS A 520 -7.50 -6.37 -7.79
CA CYS A 520 -6.43 -6.06 -8.74
C CYS A 520 -6.95 -5.56 -10.09
N THR A 521 -8.16 -5.98 -10.52
CA THR A 521 -8.78 -5.53 -11.77
C THR A 521 -8.93 -4.00 -11.78
N LEU A 522 -9.28 -3.41 -10.63
CA LEU A 522 -9.44 -1.97 -10.48
C LEU A 522 -8.13 -1.21 -10.76
N SER A 523 -6.99 -1.74 -10.32
CA SER A 523 -5.69 -1.08 -10.49
C SER A 523 -5.01 -1.42 -11.82
N TYR A 524 -5.07 -2.67 -12.28
CA TYR A 524 -4.43 -3.08 -13.53
C TYR A 524 -5.16 -2.61 -14.79
N SER A 525 -6.49 -2.45 -14.74
CA SER A 525 -7.28 -2.11 -15.92
C SER A 525 -8.13 -0.85 -15.76
N MET A 526 -8.78 -0.67 -14.59
CA MET A 526 -9.89 0.28 -14.42
C MET A 526 -9.47 1.58 -13.70
N ALA A 527 -8.17 1.75 -13.37
CA ALA A 527 -7.67 2.85 -12.55
C ALA A 527 -8.11 4.24 -13.04
N PHE A 528 -8.16 4.43 -14.36
CA PHE A 528 -8.48 5.70 -15.01
C PHE A 528 -9.75 5.63 -15.87
N TRP A 529 -10.55 4.59 -15.76
CA TRP A 529 -11.79 4.49 -16.52
C TRP A 529 -12.73 5.64 -16.21
N GLY A 530 -13.31 6.21 -17.27
CA GLY A 530 -14.37 7.21 -17.21
C GLY A 530 -15.75 6.58 -17.39
N GLU A 531 -16.71 7.44 -17.72
CA GLU A 531 -18.12 7.04 -17.87
C GLU A 531 -18.34 6.07 -19.05
N GLU A 532 -17.59 6.25 -20.16
CA GLU A 532 -17.77 5.43 -21.36
C GLU A 532 -17.29 4.00 -21.13
N GLU A 533 -16.09 3.82 -20.55
CA GLU A 533 -15.52 2.51 -20.28
C GLU A 533 -16.38 1.74 -19.27
N TRP A 534 -16.75 2.37 -18.16
CA TRP A 534 -17.64 1.76 -17.18
C TRP A 534 -19.01 1.42 -17.76
N ARG A 535 -19.56 2.28 -18.60
CA ARG A 535 -20.85 2.03 -19.26
C ARG A 535 -20.78 0.81 -20.18
N ASN A 536 -19.75 0.71 -20.98
CA ASN A 536 -19.53 -0.44 -21.86
C ASN A 536 -19.34 -1.73 -21.07
N GLU A 537 -18.63 -1.67 -19.95
CA GLU A 537 -18.42 -2.82 -19.07
C GLU A 537 -19.69 -3.29 -18.39
N LEU A 538 -20.49 -2.38 -17.83
CA LEU A 538 -21.77 -2.72 -17.21
C LEU A 538 -22.78 -3.29 -18.22
N ASP A 539 -22.79 -2.79 -19.45
CA ASP A 539 -23.59 -3.37 -20.54
C ASP A 539 -23.17 -4.81 -20.83
N TRP A 540 -21.86 -5.07 -20.94
CA TRP A 540 -21.31 -6.40 -21.19
C TRP A 540 -21.58 -7.37 -20.03
N LEU A 541 -21.41 -6.93 -18.79
CA LEU A 541 -21.74 -7.72 -17.60
C LEU A 541 -23.22 -8.10 -17.56
N ALA A 542 -24.12 -7.15 -17.83
CA ALA A 542 -25.57 -7.39 -17.86
C ALA A 542 -25.96 -8.38 -18.95
N LEU A 543 -25.40 -8.24 -20.16
CA LEU A 543 -25.60 -9.16 -21.29
C LEU A 543 -25.15 -10.58 -20.97
N ASN A 544 -24.17 -10.74 -20.09
CA ASN A 544 -23.62 -12.04 -19.69
C ASN A 544 -24.15 -12.55 -18.33
N GLY A 545 -25.16 -11.87 -17.75
CA GLY A 545 -25.91 -12.37 -16.60
C GLY A 545 -25.28 -12.06 -15.23
N VAL A 546 -24.25 -11.21 -15.15
CA VAL A 546 -23.62 -10.78 -13.90
C VAL A 546 -24.55 -9.86 -13.12
N ASN A 547 -24.71 -10.10 -11.81
CA ASN A 547 -25.59 -9.31 -10.95
C ASN A 547 -24.92 -8.77 -9.68
N VAL A 548 -23.66 -9.12 -9.39
CA VAL A 548 -22.88 -8.61 -8.26
C VAL A 548 -21.53 -8.13 -8.76
N VAL A 549 -21.21 -6.86 -8.58
CA VAL A 549 -20.06 -6.20 -9.20
C VAL A 549 -19.21 -5.50 -8.15
N LEU A 550 -17.92 -5.84 -8.06
CA LEU A 550 -16.98 -5.10 -7.24
C LEU A 550 -16.75 -3.70 -7.84
N ASP A 551 -17.22 -2.68 -7.15
CA ASP A 551 -17.07 -1.28 -7.53
C ASP A 551 -16.53 -0.47 -6.35
N ALA A 552 -15.23 -0.22 -6.37
CA ALA A 552 -14.56 0.63 -5.39
C ALA A 552 -14.35 2.07 -5.91
N THR A 553 -15.02 2.46 -6.99
CA THR A 553 -14.96 3.85 -7.51
C THR A 553 -15.44 4.82 -6.43
N ALA A 554 -14.68 5.89 -6.19
CA ALA A 554 -14.90 6.90 -5.13
C ALA A 554 -14.66 6.39 -3.68
N GLN A 555 -14.09 5.22 -3.49
CA GLN A 555 -13.71 4.76 -2.15
C GLN A 555 -12.68 5.71 -1.49
N GLU A 556 -11.88 6.41 -2.29
CA GLU A 556 -10.97 7.47 -1.84
C GLU A 556 -11.70 8.65 -1.17
N GLU A 557 -12.92 8.99 -1.60
CA GLU A 557 -13.75 10.03 -0.93
C GLU A 557 -14.24 9.54 0.43
N VAL A 558 -14.57 8.25 0.55
CA VAL A 558 -14.90 7.64 1.85
C VAL A 558 -13.71 7.76 2.80
N TRP A 559 -12.51 7.38 2.35
CA TRP A 559 -11.29 7.49 3.16
C TRP A 559 -10.96 8.94 3.51
N ARG A 560 -11.07 9.88 2.58
CA ARG A 560 -10.84 11.29 2.84
C ARG A 560 -11.75 11.83 3.94
N ARG A 561 -13.07 11.57 3.85
CA ARG A 561 -14.05 11.99 4.88
C ARG A 561 -13.79 11.29 6.20
N PHE A 562 -13.57 9.98 6.18
CA PHE A 562 -13.30 9.18 7.37
C PHE A 562 -12.10 9.72 8.15
N LEU A 563 -10.99 9.98 7.47
CA LEU A 563 -9.78 10.52 8.11
C LEU A 563 -9.96 11.95 8.61
N THR A 564 -10.67 12.80 7.88
CA THR A 564 -10.94 14.17 8.35
C THR A 564 -11.84 14.19 9.59
N GLU A 565 -12.79 13.29 9.70
CA GLU A 565 -13.60 13.11 10.94
C GLU A 565 -12.75 12.59 12.13
N LEU A 566 -11.64 11.92 11.87
CA LEU A 566 -10.66 11.49 12.87
C LEU A 566 -9.63 12.57 13.22
N GLY A 567 -9.74 13.78 12.65
CA GLY A 567 -8.89 14.92 12.96
C GLY A 567 -7.64 15.07 12.07
N TYR A 568 -7.55 14.31 10.99
CA TYR A 568 -6.54 14.55 9.96
C TYR A 568 -6.92 15.76 9.10
N THR A 569 -5.94 16.52 8.68
CA THR A 569 -6.15 17.57 7.68
C THR A 569 -6.50 16.96 6.33
N HIS A 570 -7.05 17.77 5.42
CA HIS A 570 -7.33 17.32 4.07
C HIS A 570 -6.08 16.75 3.36
N GLN A 571 -4.94 17.41 3.55
CA GLN A 571 -3.68 16.97 2.93
C GLN A 571 -3.17 15.65 3.53
N GLU A 572 -3.15 15.52 4.87
CA GLU A 572 -2.78 14.27 5.54
C GLU A 572 -3.67 13.10 5.08
N ALA A 573 -4.97 13.34 4.90
CA ALA A 573 -5.88 12.33 4.37
C ALA A 573 -5.54 11.93 2.92
N LYS A 574 -5.18 12.91 2.07
CA LYS A 574 -4.73 12.64 0.69
C LYS A 574 -3.44 11.83 0.65
N ASP A 575 -2.50 12.11 1.56
CA ASP A 575 -1.21 11.41 1.61
C ASP A 575 -1.34 9.94 2.06
N PHE A 576 -2.35 9.63 2.87
CA PHE A 576 -2.67 8.26 3.22
C PHE A 576 -3.28 7.49 2.04
N ILE A 577 -4.06 8.15 1.18
CA ILE A 577 -4.75 7.53 0.05
C ILE A 577 -3.74 7.24 -1.07
N ALA A 578 -3.67 5.99 -1.51
CA ALA A 578 -2.83 5.60 -2.63
C ALA A 578 -3.30 6.23 -3.95
N GLY A 579 -2.43 6.29 -4.94
CA GLY A 579 -2.82 6.64 -6.30
C GLY A 579 -3.63 5.56 -7.01
N PRO A 580 -4.37 5.89 -8.09
CA PRO A 580 -5.35 5.00 -8.72
C PRO A 580 -4.80 3.63 -9.14
N ALA A 581 -3.57 3.58 -9.65
CA ALA A 581 -2.92 2.34 -10.04
C ALA A 581 -2.53 1.43 -8.85
N TYR A 582 -2.74 1.87 -7.60
CA TYR A 582 -2.35 1.15 -6.38
C TYR A 582 -3.52 0.92 -5.41
N TYR A 583 -4.75 1.31 -5.76
CA TYR A 583 -5.94 1.17 -4.91
C TYR A 583 -6.18 -0.26 -4.45
N ALA A 584 -5.98 -1.26 -5.31
CA ALA A 584 -6.19 -2.67 -4.98
C ALA A 584 -5.45 -3.06 -3.69
N TRP A 585 -4.15 -2.78 -3.65
CA TRP A 585 -3.32 -3.15 -2.51
C TRP A 585 -3.52 -2.25 -1.30
N ALA A 586 -3.88 -0.99 -1.51
CA ALA A 586 -4.27 -0.10 -0.41
C ALA A 586 -5.57 -0.57 0.25
N TYR A 587 -6.57 -0.97 -0.52
CA TYR A 587 -7.84 -1.46 0.02
C TYR A 587 -7.73 -2.83 0.69
N MET A 588 -6.71 -3.61 0.35
CA MET A 588 -6.32 -4.83 1.05
C MET A 588 -5.39 -4.59 2.26
N ALA A 589 -5.14 -3.33 2.64
CA ALA A 589 -4.24 -2.93 3.73
C ALA A 589 -2.78 -3.40 3.56
N ASN A 590 -2.30 -3.54 2.33
CA ASN A 590 -0.94 -3.95 2.02
C ASN A 590 0.04 -2.76 1.91
N LEU A 591 -0.46 -1.59 1.55
CA LEU A 591 0.30 -0.33 1.45
C LEU A 591 -0.64 0.88 1.66
N SER A 592 -0.09 2.07 1.85
CA SER A 592 -0.81 3.34 1.89
C SER A 592 -0.02 4.45 1.21
N GLY A 593 -0.72 5.45 0.68
CA GLY A 593 -0.13 6.68 0.13
C GLY A 593 0.76 6.53 -1.11
N TYR A 594 1.05 5.31 -1.58
CA TYR A 594 1.93 5.09 -2.72
C TYR A 594 1.26 5.52 -4.04
N GLY A 595 2.02 6.19 -4.91
CA GLY A 595 1.51 6.68 -6.20
C GLY A 595 0.51 7.83 -6.12
N GLY A 596 0.28 8.39 -4.93
CA GLY A 596 -0.51 9.58 -4.67
C GLY A 596 0.36 10.81 -4.38
N PRO A 597 -0.26 11.90 -3.89
CA PRO A 597 -1.70 12.12 -3.75
C PRO A 597 -2.39 12.46 -5.07
N VAL A 598 -3.70 12.21 -5.12
CA VAL A 598 -4.55 12.61 -6.26
C VAL A 598 -4.92 14.10 -6.18
N HIS A 599 -5.26 14.70 -7.32
CA HIS A 599 -5.79 16.06 -7.37
C HIS A 599 -7.17 16.17 -6.71
N ASP A 600 -7.52 17.34 -6.21
CA ASP A 600 -8.77 17.55 -5.47
C ASP A 600 -10.03 17.31 -6.31
N THR A 601 -10.01 17.61 -7.62
CA THR A 601 -11.13 17.34 -8.53
C THR A 601 -11.42 15.86 -8.65
N TRP A 602 -10.42 14.99 -8.42
CA TRP A 602 -10.58 13.55 -8.46
C TRP A 602 -11.69 13.06 -7.51
N PHE A 603 -11.76 13.59 -6.31
CA PHE A 603 -12.80 13.21 -5.33
C PHE A 603 -14.22 13.50 -5.82
N THR A 604 -14.41 14.67 -6.45
CA THR A 604 -15.72 15.07 -7.00
C THR A 604 -16.08 14.25 -8.23
N GLU A 605 -15.18 14.13 -9.19
CA GLU A 605 -15.39 13.44 -10.46
C GLU A 605 -15.59 11.93 -10.27
N ARG A 606 -14.80 11.30 -9.39
CA ARG A 606 -14.95 9.87 -9.09
C ARG A 606 -16.22 9.59 -8.30
N THR A 607 -16.64 10.48 -7.38
CA THR A 607 -17.93 10.31 -6.67
C THR A 607 -19.12 10.43 -7.63
N GLU A 608 -19.07 11.34 -8.57
CA GLU A 608 -20.12 11.45 -9.60
C GLU A 608 -20.17 10.19 -10.48
N LEU A 609 -19.01 9.71 -10.93
CA LEU A 609 -18.91 8.49 -11.72
C LEU A 609 -19.45 7.26 -10.96
N ALA A 610 -19.06 7.09 -9.69
CA ALA A 610 -19.56 6.00 -8.86
C ALA A 610 -21.07 6.01 -8.72
N ARG A 611 -21.65 7.18 -8.49
CA ARG A 611 -23.12 7.35 -8.39
C ARG A 611 -23.83 7.06 -9.71
N LYS A 612 -23.24 7.42 -10.84
CA LYS A 612 -23.74 7.03 -12.18
C LYS A 612 -23.71 5.52 -12.36
N ASN A 613 -22.57 4.87 -12.05
CA ASN A 613 -22.42 3.42 -12.12
C ASN A 613 -23.46 2.70 -11.27
N GLN A 614 -23.61 3.12 -10.01
CA GLN A 614 -24.58 2.51 -9.09
C GLN A 614 -26.03 2.76 -9.50
N LEU A 615 -26.35 3.88 -10.14
CA LEU A 615 -27.70 4.11 -10.70
C LEU A 615 -27.99 3.14 -11.87
N ILE A 616 -26.99 2.88 -12.73
CA ILE A 616 -27.11 1.88 -13.80
C ILE A 616 -27.31 0.49 -13.20
N MET A 617 -26.47 0.12 -12.21
CA MET A 617 -26.57 -1.17 -11.51
C MET A 617 -27.96 -1.35 -10.89
N ARG A 618 -28.49 -0.34 -10.17
CA ARG A 618 -29.83 -0.39 -9.59
C ARG A 618 -30.93 -0.56 -10.65
N LYS A 619 -30.82 0.11 -11.80
CA LYS A 619 -31.77 -0.04 -12.91
C LYS A 619 -31.72 -1.43 -13.53
N LEU A 620 -30.58 -2.06 -13.57
CA LEU A 620 -30.40 -3.41 -14.10
C LEU A 620 -30.69 -4.51 -13.06
N GLY A 621 -30.79 -4.16 -11.76
CA GLY A 621 -30.93 -5.13 -10.68
C GLY A 621 -29.59 -5.74 -10.25
N MET A 622 -28.50 -5.05 -10.51
CA MET A 622 -27.18 -5.42 -10.02
C MET A 622 -26.91 -4.84 -8.63
N GLN A 623 -26.06 -5.52 -7.85
CA GLN A 623 -25.59 -5.08 -6.54
C GLN A 623 -24.12 -4.69 -6.61
N PRO A 624 -23.73 -3.48 -6.19
CA PRO A 624 -22.33 -3.12 -6.01
C PRO A 624 -21.75 -3.80 -4.77
N VAL A 625 -20.48 -4.18 -4.84
CA VAL A 625 -19.69 -4.60 -3.68
C VAL A 625 -18.76 -3.45 -3.32
N LEU A 626 -18.92 -2.90 -2.13
CA LEU A 626 -18.10 -1.80 -1.61
C LEU A 626 -16.99 -2.34 -0.70
N GLN A 627 -16.01 -1.50 -0.38
CA GLN A 627 -15.01 -1.85 0.63
C GLN A 627 -15.65 -1.99 2.02
N GLY A 628 -15.38 -3.11 2.70
CA GLY A 628 -15.68 -3.29 4.12
C GLY A 628 -14.56 -2.73 5.01
N TYR A 629 -14.87 -2.42 6.26
CA TYR A 629 -13.90 -1.95 7.23
C TYR A 629 -13.45 -3.07 8.15
N SER A 630 -12.15 -3.34 8.17
CA SER A 630 -11.51 -4.36 9.04
C SER A 630 -10.51 -3.78 10.05
N GLY A 631 -10.42 -2.44 10.16
CA GLY A 631 -9.60 -1.77 11.17
C GLY A 631 -8.40 -0.99 10.61
N MET A 632 -8.24 -0.87 9.30
CA MET A 632 -7.13 -0.12 8.70
C MET A 632 -7.14 1.35 9.14
N VAL A 633 -5.96 1.83 9.58
CA VAL A 633 -5.73 3.23 10.01
C VAL A 633 -4.31 3.65 9.65
N PRO A 634 -4.04 4.97 9.55
CA PRO A 634 -2.67 5.47 9.43
C PRO A 634 -1.76 5.00 10.58
N VAL A 635 -0.47 4.87 10.32
CA VAL A 635 0.52 4.41 11.31
C VAL A 635 0.64 5.36 12.52
N ASP A 636 0.29 6.62 12.33
CA ASP A 636 0.37 7.70 13.32
C ASP A 636 -0.98 8.03 13.98
N ILE A 637 -2.00 7.19 13.84
CA ILE A 637 -3.36 7.42 14.38
C ILE A 637 -3.35 7.75 15.88
N THR A 638 -2.42 7.17 16.63
CA THR A 638 -2.28 7.43 18.07
C THR A 638 -1.90 8.89 18.39
N SER A 639 -1.36 9.65 17.43
CA SER A 639 -1.14 11.08 17.56
C SER A 639 -2.45 11.88 17.48
N LYS A 640 -3.46 11.36 16.80
CA LYS A 640 -4.79 11.98 16.67
C LYS A 640 -5.77 11.44 17.72
N ASP A 641 -5.71 10.16 18.03
CA ASP A 641 -6.50 9.51 19.08
C ASP A 641 -5.58 8.61 19.93
N PRO A 642 -5.05 9.12 21.05
CA PRO A 642 -4.18 8.35 21.96
C PRO A 642 -4.83 7.09 22.54
N SER A 643 -6.15 6.96 22.47
CA SER A 643 -6.88 5.76 22.93
C SER A 643 -6.98 4.65 21.87
N ALA A 644 -6.47 4.88 20.66
CA ALA A 644 -6.52 3.90 19.59
C ALA A 644 -5.55 2.73 19.85
N GLU A 645 -6.09 1.53 19.97
CA GLU A 645 -5.32 0.31 20.15
C GLU A 645 -4.91 -0.24 18.78
N VAL A 646 -3.64 -0.06 18.42
CA VAL A 646 -3.12 -0.38 17.08
C VAL A 646 -2.19 -1.58 17.06
N ILE A 647 -2.19 -2.26 15.93
CA ILE A 647 -1.26 -3.33 15.58
C ILE A 647 -0.43 -2.87 14.37
N LYS A 648 0.88 -2.92 14.49
CA LYS A 648 1.80 -2.71 13.37
C LYS A 648 1.85 -3.99 12.53
N GLN A 649 1.44 -3.94 11.28
CA GLN A 649 1.35 -5.11 10.41
C GLN A 649 2.69 -5.56 9.80
N GLY A 650 3.75 -4.74 9.89
CA GLY A 650 5.02 -4.98 9.20
C GLY A 650 5.00 -4.50 7.75
N THR A 651 5.69 -5.21 6.87
CA THR A 651 5.84 -4.85 5.45
C THR A 651 5.16 -5.86 4.52
N TRP A 652 4.86 -5.43 3.30
CA TRP A 652 4.43 -6.27 2.18
C TRP A 652 5.24 -5.90 0.94
N CYS A 653 5.97 -6.85 0.36
CA CYS A 653 6.85 -6.59 -0.80
C CYS A 653 7.73 -5.32 -0.62
N SER A 654 8.30 -5.15 0.57
CA SER A 654 9.10 -3.98 0.99
C SER A 654 8.31 -2.68 1.19
N PHE A 655 6.99 -2.65 1.00
CA PHE A 655 6.15 -1.50 1.35
C PHE A 655 5.72 -1.58 2.82
N GLN A 656 5.78 -0.43 3.51
CA GLN A 656 5.21 -0.32 4.85
C GLN A 656 3.68 -0.46 4.77
N ARG A 657 3.14 -1.42 5.55
CA ARG A 657 1.68 -1.57 5.68
C ARG A 657 1.11 -0.46 6.58
N PRO A 658 -0.12 -0.02 6.35
CA PRO A 658 -0.84 0.78 7.34
C PRO A 658 -1.02 -0.02 8.64
N SER A 659 -1.29 0.66 9.75
CA SER A 659 -1.65 0.00 11.00
C SER A 659 -3.07 -0.57 10.93
N MET A 660 -3.36 -1.54 11.81
CA MET A 660 -4.72 -2.05 12.03
C MET A 660 -5.12 -1.79 13.48
N LEU A 661 -6.38 -1.45 13.70
CA LEU A 661 -6.94 -1.46 15.07
C LEU A 661 -7.12 -2.89 15.56
N ARG A 662 -6.97 -3.10 16.84
CA ARG A 662 -7.47 -4.33 17.48
C ARG A 662 -8.98 -4.41 17.30
N THR A 663 -9.48 -5.48 16.69
CA THR A 663 -10.91 -5.59 16.37
C THR A 663 -11.79 -5.78 17.62
N ASP A 664 -11.18 -6.20 18.75
CA ASP A 664 -11.84 -6.34 20.05
C ASP A 664 -11.86 -5.02 20.87
N SER A 665 -11.24 -3.93 20.38
CA SER A 665 -11.18 -2.63 21.04
C SER A 665 -12.44 -1.77 20.86
N GLU A 666 -12.61 -0.78 21.75
CA GLU A 666 -13.64 0.26 21.58
C GLU A 666 -13.35 1.15 20.38
N SER A 667 -12.08 1.42 20.10
CA SER A 667 -11.64 2.22 18.94
C SER A 667 -12.11 1.60 17.64
N PHE A 668 -11.98 0.27 17.48
CA PHE A 668 -12.49 -0.44 16.30
C PHE A 668 -13.99 -0.24 16.13
N THR A 669 -14.77 -0.45 17.20
CA THR A 669 -16.24 -0.30 17.15
C THR A 669 -16.65 1.11 16.73
N LYS A 670 -16.00 2.13 17.34
CA LYS A 670 -16.23 3.55 17.03
C LYS A 670 -15.88 3.87 15.57
N TYR A 671 -14.73 3.41 15.09
CA TYR A 671 -14.24 3.73 13.76
C TYR A 671 -14.99 2.98 12.66
N ALA A 672 -15.36 1.73 12.90
CA ALA A 672 -16.22 0.99 11.97
C ALA A 672 -17.58 1.69 11.78
N ALA A 673 -18.21 2.12 12.87
CA ALA A 673 -19.48 2.87 12.80
C ALA A 673 -19.32 4.18 12.01
N LEU A 674 -18.22 4.90 12.22
CA LEU A 674 -17.91 6.12 11.48
C LEU A 674 -17.67 5.82 9.99
N PHE A 675 -16.88 4.79 9.68
CA PHE A 675 -16.58 4.41 8.29
C PHE A 675 -17.85 4.11 7.49
N TYR A 676 -18.73 3.27 8.01
CA TYR A 676 -19.99 2.95 7.34
C TYR A 676 -20.96 4.13 7.28
N LYS A 677 -20.97 5.02 8.30
CA LYS A 677 -21.72 6.27 8.23
C LYS A 677 -21.27 7.11 7.03
N VAL A 678 -19.96 7.33 6.92
CA VAL A 678 -19.36 8.12 5.83
C VAL A 678 -19.62 7.44 4.47
N GLN A 679 -19.48 6.12 4.40
CA GLN A 679 -19.74 5.37 3.16
C GLN A 679 -21.19 5.56 2.68
N LYS A 680 -22.17 5.56 3.58
CA LYS A 680 -23.57 5.87 3.26
C LYS A 680 -23.78 7.32 2.81
N GLU A 681 -23.03 8.27 3.37
CA GLU A 681 -23.07 9.66 2.91
C GLU A 681 -22.55 9.80 1.46
N VAL A 682 -21.60 8.97 1.05
CA VAL A 682 -21.04 8.97 -0.31
C VAL A 682 -21.94 8.23 -1.29
N TYR A 683 -22.40 7.02 -0.96
CA TYR A 683 -23.05 6.10 -1.90
C TYR A 683 -24.56 5.87 -1.67
N GLY A 684 -25.09 6.23 -0.50
CA GLY A 684 -26.45 5.87 -0.09
C GLY A 684 -26.52 4.47 0.54
N ASP A 685 -27.74 3.92 0.62
CA ASP A 685 -28.06 2.67 1.35
C ASP A 685 -28.39 1.48 0.43
N SER A 686 -28.03 1.52 -0.86
CA SER A 686 -28.43 0.48 -1.82
C SER A 686 -27.43 -0.68 -1.97
N ALA A 687 -26.25 -0.57 -1.36
CA ALA A 687 -25.22 -1.60 -1.38
C ALA A 687 -25.30 -2.42 -0.09
N HIS A 688 -25.28 -3.75 -0.23
CA HIS A 688 -25.33 -4.71 0.90
C HIS A 688 -24.17 -5.71 0.90
N TYR A 689 -23.26 -5.61 -0.05
CA TYR A 689 -22.05 -6.44 -0.13
C TYR A 689 -20.84 -5.59 0.21
N TYR A 690 -20.00 -6.10 1.14
CA TYR A 690 -18.81 -5.40 1.65
C TYR A 690 -17.61 -6.33 1.60
N ALA A 691 -16.60 -5.99 0.81
CA ALA A 691 -15.40 -6.81 0.64
C ALA A 691 -14.26 -6.30 1.51
N THR A 692 -13.67 -7.18 2.31
CA THR A 692 -12.42 -6.92 3.05
C THR A 692 -11.78 -8.23 3.48
N ASP A 693 -10.46 -8.27 3.50
CA ASP A 693 -9.65 -9.42 3.94
C ASP A 693 -8.68 -8.95 5.02
N PRO A 694 -9.04 -9.10 6.32
CA PRO A 694 -8.18 -8.67 7.43
C PRO A 694 -6.82 -9.34 7.38
N PHE A 695 -5.74 -8.56 7.55
CA PHE A 695 -4.35 -9.06 7.57
C PHE A 695 -3.94 -9.85 6.32
N HIS A 696 -4.45 -9.43 5.16
CA HIS A 696 -4.21 -10.06 3.87
C HIS A 696 -2.72 -10.33 3.60
N GLU A 697 -2.40 -11.51 3.04
CA GLU A 697 -1.03 -11.93 2.67
C GLU A 697 0.02 -11.76 3.79
N GLY A 698 -0.31 -12.23 4.99
CA GLY A 698 0.65 -12.36 6.09
C GLY A 698 0.84 -11.09 6.95
N GLY A 699 -0.14 -10.20 6.99
CA GLY A 699 -0.15 -9.10 7.97
C GLY A 699 -0.11 -9.63 9.41
N ASN A 700 0.69 -8.99 10.27
CA ASN A 700 0.77 -9.35 11.69
C ASN A 700 -0.57 -9.10 12.39
N THR A 701 -1.14 -10.12 13.02
CA THR A 701 -2.43 -10.04 13.74
C THR A 701 -2.31 -9.48 15.16
N GLY A 702 -1.08 -9.21 15.65
CA GLY A 702 -0.85 -8.80 17.05
C GLY A 702 -1.31 -9.86 18.06
N GLY A 703 -1.32 -11.14 17.68
CA GLY A 703 -1.74 -12.24 18.51
C GLY A 703 -3.26 -12.35 18.74
N MET A 704 -4.08 -11.59 17.99
CA MET A 704 -5.54 -11.74 18.06
C MET A 704 -5.99 -13.07 17.47
N ASP A 705 -7.03 -13.64 18.07
CA ASP A 705 -7.69 -14.83 17.55
C ASP A 705 -8.49 -14.48 16.28
N SER A 706 -8.25 -15.21 15.18
CA SER A 706 -8.96 -15.02 13.91
C SER A 706 -10.49 -15.16 14.05
N ALA A 707 -10.97 -15.98 14.98
CA ALA A 707 -12.41 -16.10 15.26
C ALA A 707 -12.97 -14.83 15.90
N VAL A 708 -12.22 -14.17 16.78
CA VAL A 708 -12.63 -12.88 17.36
C VAL A 708 -12.60 -11.80 16.27
N ILE A 709 -11.57 -11.78 15.42
CA ILE A 709 -11.48 -10.83 14.29
C ILE A 709 -12.74 -10.93 13.44
N SER A 710 -13.08 -12.12 12.95
CA SER A 710 -14.23 -12.27 12.05
C SER A 710 -15.57 -11.94 12.73
N GLN A 711 -15.74 -12.35 13.98
CA GLN A 711 -16.94 -12.02 14.75
C GLN A 711 -17.15 -10.50 14.86
N LYS A 712 -16.09 -9.75 15.17
CA LYS A 712 -16.17 -8.30 15.36
C LYS A 712 -16.33 -7.55 14.04
N VAL A 713 -15.62 -7.97 12.99
CA VAL A 713 -15.75 -7.38 11.66
C VAL A 713 -17.18 -7.57 11.13
N LEU A 714 -17.71 -8.80 11.14
CA LEU A 714 -19.07 -9.05 10.68
C LEU A 714 -20.12 -8.32 11.53
N ALA A 715 -19.98 -8.33 12.86
CA ALA A 715 -20.90 -7.62 13.74
C ALA A 715 -20.94 -6.11 13.47
N SER A 716 -19.80 -5.50 13.13
CA SER A 716 -19.74 -4.07 12.76
C SER A 716 -20.46 -3.78 11.44
N MET A 717 -20.32 -4.65 10.44
CA MET A 717 -21.05 -4.56 9.17
C MET A 717 -22.57 -4.68 9.40
N MET A 718 -22.99 -5.72 10.14
CA MET A 718 -24.42 -5.97 10.42
C MET A 718 -25.05 -4.86 11.30
N THR A 719 -24.26 -4.21 12.16
CA THR A 719 -24.73 -3.06 12.93
C THR A 719 -25.02 -1.86 12.03
N ALA A 720 -24.18 -1.65 11.02
CA ALA A 720 -24.36 -0.57 10.06
C ALA A 720 -25.45 -0.89 9.01
N ASP A 721 -25.50 -2.13 8.57
CA ASP A 721 -26.46 -2.64 7.59
C ASP A 721 -26.93 -4.06 7.98
N PRO A 722 -28.18 -4.23 8.46
CA PRO A 722 -28.72 -5.55 8.83
C PRO A 722 -28.77 -6.57 7.69
N HIS A 723 -28.64 -6.13 6.43
CA HIS A 723 -28.62 -6.97 5.24
C HIS A 723 -27.19 -7.22 4.73
N ALA A 724 -26.18 -6.75 5.45
CA ALA A 724 -24.78 -6.87 5.05
C ALA A 724 -24.40 -8.32 4.73
N THR A 725 -23.64 -8.47 3.65
CA THR A 725 -22.94 -9.68 3.28
C THR A 725 -21.45 -9.37 3.16
N TRP A 726 -20.65 -10.01 4.00
CA TRP A 726 -19.20 -9.88 3.95
C TRP A 726 -18.61 -10.75 2.85
N VAL A 727 -17.98 -10.14 1.85
CA VAL A 727 -17.28 -10.84 0.75
C VAL A 727 -15.82 -11.06 1.15
N ILE A 728 -15.38 -12.32 1.15
CA ILE A 728 -14.06 -12.77 1.61
C ILE A 728 -13.37 -13.48 0.45
N GLN A 729 -12.12 -13.12 0.14
CA GLN A 729 -11.33 -13.82 -0.87
C GLN A 729 -10.64 -15.06 -0.28
N SER A 730 -10.76 -16.20 -0.97
CA SER A 730 -10.00 -17.41 -0.66
C SER A 730 -8.65 -17.35 -1.35
N TRP A 731 -7.62 -16.90 -0.61
CA TRP A 731 -6.27 -16.69 -1.13
C TRP A 731 -5.19 -16.87 -0.05
N GLN A 732 -4.10 -17.59 -0.35
CA GLN A 732 -2.91 -17.78 0.52
C GLN A 732 -3.23 -18.15 1.98
N GLY A 733 -4.14 -19.09 2.19
CA GLY A 733 -4.54 -19.55 3.52
C GLY A 733 -5.62 -18.72 4.21
N ASN A 734 -6.10 -17.64 3.59
CA ASN A 734 -7.30 -16.92 4.02
C ASN A 734 -8.52 -17.41 3.22
N PRO A 735 -9.71 -17.57 3.83
CA PRO A 735 -9.96 -17.54 5.28
C PRO A 735 -9.38 -18.75 6.01
N THR A 736 -8.80 -18.50 7.19
CA THR A 736 -8.43 -19.61 8.09
C THR A 736 -9.70 -20.28 8.61
N THR A 737 -9.59 -21.54 9.02
CA THR A 737 -10.73 -22.25 9.65
C THR A 737 -11.23 -21.53 10.90
N ALA A 738 -10.33 -20.94 11.70
CA ALA A 738 -10.70 -20.14 12.86
C ALA A 738 -11.51 -18.88 12.47
N LEU A 739 -11.14 -18.17 11.38
CA LEU A 739 -11.92 -17.04 10.88
C LEU A 739 -13.35 -17.46 10.52
N LEU A 740 -13.52 -18.58 9.82
CA LEU A 740 -14.83 -19.10 9.45
C LEU A 740 -15.64 -19.57 10.69
N GLN A 741 -14.99 -20.13 11.70
CA GLN A 741 -15.62 -20.48 12.98
C GLN A 741 -16.21 -19.26 13.69
N GLY A 742 -15.50 -18.14 13.66
CA GLY A 742 -15.95 -16.90 14.30
C GLY A 742 -17.21 -16.28 13.67
N LEU A 743 -17.58 -16.64 12.44
CA LEU A 743 -18.85 -16.24 11.83
C LEU A 743 -20.06 -16.81 12.60
N GLY A 744 -19.91 -17.97 13.27
CA GLY A 744 -20.95 -18.59 14.07
C GLY A 744 -22.25 -18.85 13.30
N ASP A 745 -23.37 -18.46 13.86
CA ASP A 745 -24.69 -18.60 13.23
C ASP A 745 -24.96 -17.60 12.09
N ASN A 746 -24.06 -16.62 11.93
CA ASN A 746 -24.19 -15.58 10.91
C ASN A 746 -23.45 -15.90 9.59
N ARG A 747 -23.10 -17.17 9.34
CA ARG A 747 -22.39 -17.58 8.10
C ARG A 747 -23.12 -17.19 6.82
N ASN A 748 -24.43 -17.13 6.85
CA ASN A 748 -25.25 -16.67 5.71
C ASN A 748 -25.10 -15.16 5.40
N HIS A 749 -24.44 -14.39 6.27
CA HIS A 749 -24.01 -13.03 6.07
C HIS A 749 -22.57 -12.92 5.57
N ALA A 750 -21.97 -14.02 5.14
CA ALA A 750 -20.67 -14.06 4.49
C ALA A 750 -20.76 -14.79 3.15
N LEU A 751 -19.89 -14.42 2.23
CA LEU A 751 -19.77 -15.00 0.91
C LEU A 751 -18.28 -15.18 0.60
N VAL A 752 -17.82 -16.41 0.47
CA VAL A 752 -16.43 -16.69 0.14
C VAL A 752 -16.27 -16.78 -1.38
N LEU A 753 -15.35 -16.00 -1.93
CA LEU A 753 -14.93 -16.16 -3.32
C LEU A 753 -13.83 -17.22 -3.38
N ASP A 754 -14.12 -18.39 -3.93
CA ASP A 754 -13.08 -19.37 -4.24
C ASP A 754 -12.30 -18.86 -5.47
N LEU A 755 -11.31 -18.00 -5.20
CA LEU A 755 -10.78 -17.02 -6.13
C LEU A 755 -10.17 -17.62 -7.39
N TYR A 756 -9.59 -18.81 -7.28
CA TYR A 756 -8.89 -19.51 -8.36
C TYR A 756 -9.37 -20.96 -8.48
N ALA A 757 -10.71 -21.16 -8.41
CA ALA A 757 -11.33 -22.47 -8.34
C ALA A 757 -11.10 -23.32 -9.61
N GLU A 758 -10.86 -22.69 -10.76
CA GLU A 758 -10.61 -23.40 -12.01
C GLU A 758 -9.26 -24.14 -12.04
N LYS A 759 -8.34 -23.80 -11.13
CA LYS A 759 -7.04 -24.47 -11.03
C LYS A 759 -6.76 -25.04 -9.65
N THR A 760 -7.03 -24.26 -8.62
CA THR A 760 -6.73 -24.62 -7.23
C THR A 760 -7.98 -24.40 -6.39
N PRO A 761 -9.00 -25.27 -6.52
CA PRO A 761 -10.24 -25.11 -5.75
C PRO A 761 -9.98 -25.31 -4.26
N HIS A 762 -10.49 -24.41 -3.43
CA HIS A 762 -10.41 -24.48 -1.96
C HIS A 762 -11.71 -24.94 -1.31
N TRP A 763 -12.83 -24.94 -2.02
CA TRP A 763 -14.13 -25.36 -1.49
C TRP A 763 -14.14 -26.80 -1.00
N ASN A 764 -13.29 -27.68 -1.58
CA ASN A 764 -13.14 -29.09 -1.20
C ASN A 764 -11.82 -29.37 -0.44
N GLU A 765 -11.21 -28.36 0.17
CA GLU A 765 -9.99 -28.49 0.97
C GLU A 765 -10.19 -29.45 2.13
N THR A 766 -9.16 -30.24 2.46
CA THR A 766 -9.16 -31.19 3.58
C THR A 766 -8.24 -30.80 4.73
N ASN A 767 -7.38 -29.79 4.54
CA ASN A 767 -6.50 -29.28 5.61
C ASN A 767 -7.33 -28.54 6.68
N PRO A 768 -7.35 -29.01 7.95
CA PRO A 768 -8.21 -28.42 8.97
C PRO A 768 -7.81 -27.00 9.40
N GLY A 769 -6.63 -26.51 9.02
CA GLY A 769 -6.16 -25.16 9.35
C GLY A 769 -6.71 -24.05 8.44
N TYR A 770 -7.06 -24.39 7.21
CA TYR A 770 -7.40 -23.42 6.17
C TYR A 770 -8.73 -23.75 5.48
N TYR A 771 -9.41 -22.73 5.01
CA TYR A 771 -10.60 -22.82 4.17
C TYR A 771 -11.75 -23.65 4.76
N GLY A 772 -11.70 -23.89 6.07
CA GLY A 772 -12.67 -24.76 6.72
C GLY A 772 -12.52 -26.24 6.37
N GLY A 773 -11.32 -26.67 5.94
CA GLY A 773 -11.04 -28.05 5.54
C GLY A 773 -11.43 -29.06 6.60
N ALA A 774 -12.04 -30.15 6.17
CA ALA A 774 -12.45 -31.30 7.00
C ALA A 774 -12.42 -32.59 6.19
N GLU A 775 -12.40 -33.75 6.87
CA GLU A 775 -12.64 -35.02 6.20
C GLU A 775 -13.98 -34.98 5.44
N GLY A 776 -13.93 -35.14 4.11
CA GLY A 776 -15.11 -35.13 3.25
C GLY A 776 -15.41 -33.80 2.54
N GLY A 777 -14.52 -32.81 2.65
CA GLY A 777 -14.68 -31.49 2.05
C GLY A 777 -15.40 -30.52 2.97
N GLY A 778 -14.81 -29.34 3.18
CA GLY A 778 -15.30 -28.43 4.21
C GLY A 778 -16.24 -27.34 3.74
N GLU A 779 -16.41 -27.13 2.44
CA GLU A 779 -17.21 -26.04 1.84
C GLU A 779 -17.14 -24.73 2.66
N PHE A 780 -15.93 -24.32 3.07
CA PHE A 780 -15.73 -23.14 3.92
C PHE A 780 -16.58 -23.18 5.21
N LEU A 781 -16.68 -24.35 5.85
CA LEU A 781 -17.55 -24.61 7.01
C LEU A 781 -19.03 -24.29 6.75
N ASN A 782 -19.55 -24.66 5.61
CA ASN A 782 -20.93 -24.41 5.16
C ASN A 782 -21.23 -22.90 5.04
N THR A 783 -20.23 -22.09 4.75
CA THR A 783 -20.43 -20.67 4.40
C THR A 783 -20.76 -20.59 2.92
N PRO A 784 -21.74 -19.77 2.49
CA PRO A 784 -22.02 -19.55 1.08
C PRO A 784 -20.74 -19.15 0.30
N TRP A 785 -20.56 -19.73 -0.88
CA TRP A 785 -19.35 -19.46 -1.67
C TRP A 785 -19.60 -19.44 -3.19
N VAL A 786 -18.68 -18.83 -3.93
CA VAL A 786 -18.74 -18.60 -5.36
C VAL A 786 -17.57 -19.30 -6.05
N TYR A 787 -17.84 -20.10 -7.08
CA TYR A 787 -16.80 -20.67 -7.94
C TYR A 787 -16.28 -19.57 -8.87
N CYS A 788 -15.03 -19.15 -8.68
CA CYS A 788 -14.45 -18.03 -9.43
C CYS A 788 -13.38 -18.49 -10.41
N MET A 789 -13.32 -17.79 -11.54
CA MET A 789 -12.27 -17.89 -12.55
C MET A 789 -11.32 -16.69 -12.43
N LEU A 790 -10.08 -16.92 -11.97
CA LEU A 790 -9.04 -15.90 -11.93
C LEU A 790 -8.40 -15.69 -13.31
N ASN A 791 -8.10 -16.78 -14.01
CA ASN A 791 -7.55 -16.87 -15.35
C ASN A 791 -6.17 -16.22 -15.54
N ASN A 792 -5.99 -14.93 -15.19
CA ASN A 792 -4.72 -14.22 -15.41
C ASN A 792 -4.20 -13.54 -14.14
N PHE A 793 -2.88 -13.38 -14.06
CA PHE A 793 -2.16 -12.71 -12.99
C PHE A 793 -1.43 -11.48 -13.52
N GLY A 794 -1.53 -10.37 -12.81
CA GLY A 794 -0.79 -9.14 -13.12
C GLY A 794 -1.05 -8.60 -14.51
N GLY A 795 -2.26 -8.76 -15.04
CA GLY A 795 -2.61 -8.29 -16.38
C GLY A 795 -1.91 -9.04 -17.53
N ARG A 796 -1.36 -10.19 -17.27
CA ARG A 796 -0.72 -11.02 -18.31
C ARG A 796 -1.75 -11.48 -19.33
N LEU A 797 -1.59 -11.00 -20.56
CA LEU A 797 -2.45 -11.32 -21.70
C LEU A 797 -1.77 -12.38 -22.56
N GLY A 798 -2.11 -13.63 -22.39
CA GLY A 798 -1.59 -14.75 -23.17
C GLY A 798 -2.70 -15.76 -23.48
N LEU A 799 -2.39 -16.77 -24.28
CA LEU A 799 -3.26 -17.92 -24.50
C LEU A 799 -3.21 -18.83 -23.26
N HIS A 800 -3.70 -18.31 -22.13
CA HIS A 800 -3.82 -19.04 -20.87
C HIS A 800 -5.27 -19.36 -20.59
N GLY A 801 -5.53 -20.54 -19.97
CA GLY A 801 -6.85 -20.94 -19.54
C GLY A 801 -6.93 -22.42 -19.19
N HIS A 802 -7.94 -22.79 -18.44
CA HIS A 802 -8.23 -24.17 -18.02
C HIS A 802 -9.61 -24.58 -18.51
N ILE A 803 -9.77 -24.65 -19.85
CA ILE A 803 -11.07 -24.69 -20.52
C ILE A 803 -11.96 -25.88 -20.08
N ASP A 804 -11.35 -27.04 -19.85
CA ASP A 804 -12.08 -28.19 -19.32
C ASP A 804 -12.61 -27.93 -17.89
N ASN A 805 -11.84 -27.21 -17.08
CA ASN A 805 -12.24 -26.86 -15.71
C ASN A 805 -13.36 -25.81 -15.67
N TYR A 806 -13.49 -24.98 -16.70
CA TYR A 806 -14.60 -24.00 -16.76
C TYR A 806 -15.95 -24.68 -17.00
N VAL A 807 -15.98 -25.84 -17.67
CA VAL A 807 -17.21 -26.57 -17.93
C VAL A 807 -17.39 -27.77 -17.00
N GLU A 808 -16.37 -28.54 -16.73
CA GLU A 808 -16.44 -29.74 -15.89
C GLU A 808 -16.31 -29.41 -14.39
N GLY A 809 -15.41 -28.52 -14.04
CA GLY A 809 -15.17 -28.13 -12.66
C GLY A 809 -16.39 -27.49 -12.02
N ILE A 810 -17.05 -26.57 -12.73
CA ILE A 810 -18.28 -25.93 -12.27
C ILE A 810 -19.41 -26.94 -12.09
N VAL A 811 -19.61 -27.82 -13.08
CA VAL A 811 -20.65 -28.86 -13.01
C VAL A 811 -20.38 -29.83 -11.85
N ASN A 812 -19.13 -30.21 -11.65
CA ASN A 812 -18.74 -31.08 -10.54
C ASN A 812 -18.97 -30.40 -9.19
N ALA A 813 -18.54 -29.17 -9.03
CA ALA A 813 -18.76 -28.39 -7.82
C ALA A 813 -20.24 -28.22 -7.55
N SER A 814 -21.03 -27.80 -8.52
CA SER A 814 -22.47 -27.59 -8.41
C SER A 814 -23.26 -28.88 -8.06
N ASN A 815 -22.77 -30.07 -8.45
CA ASN A 815 -23.40 -31.33 -8.15
C ASN A 815 -22.99 -31.94 -6.79
N GLN A 816 -21.85 -31.52 -6.23
CA GLN A 816 -21.28 -32.06 -5.00
C GLN A 816 -21.50 -31.13 -3.80
N ALA A 817 -21.46 -29.82 -4.03
CA ALA A 817 -21.54 -28.81 -2.99
C ALA A 817 -22.98 -28.45 -2.65
N GLU A 818 -23.26 -28.26 -1.36
CA GLU A 818 -24.57 -27.84 -0.85
C GLU A 818 -24.65 -26.31 -0.67
N HIS A 819 -23.48 -25.63 -0.51
CA HIS A 819 -23.40 -24.20 -0.18
C HIS A 819 -22.85 -23.33 -1.30
N MET A 820 -22.69 -23.87 -2.52
CA MET A 820 -22.30 -23.09 -3.70
C MET A 820 -23.41 -22.09 -4.07
N ALA A 821 -23.17 -20.82 -3.78
CA ALA A 821 -24.11 -19.72 -4.04
C ALA A 821 -24.01 -19.14 -5.46
N GLY A 822 -22.92 -19.42 -6.18
CA GLY A 822 -22.74 -18.78 -7.46
C GLY A 822 -21.50 -19.10 -8.25
N ILE A 823 -21.39 -18.37 -9.36
CA ILE A 823 -20.28 -18.41 -10.31
C ILE A 823 -19.76 -16.98 -10.47
N GLY A 824 -18.43 -16.81 -10.62
CA GLY A 824 -17.86 -15.47 -10.74
C GLY A 824 -16.58 -15.40 -11.56
N ILE A 825 -16.27 -14.21 -12.04
CA ILE A 825 -14.99 -13.90 -12.65
C ILE A 825 -14.19 -13.00 -11.73
N THR A 826 -12.95 -13.37 -11.49
CA THR A 826 -12.03 -12.64 -10.61
C THR A 826 -10.66 -12.41 -11.26
N PRO A 827 -10.60 -12.00 -12.56
CA PRO A 827 -9.32 -11.77 -13.21
C PRO A 827 -8.60 -10.60 -12.55
N GLU A 828 -7.27 -10.62 -12.53
CA GLU A 828 -6.52 -9.45 -12.05
C GLU A 828 -6.54 -8.28 -13.06
N ALA A 829 -6.84 -8.55 -14.33
CA ALA A 829 -7.07 -7.53 -15.33
C ALA A 829 -8.23 -7.91 -16.25
N SER A 830 -8.98 -6.92 -16.72
CA SER A 830 -10.03 -7.09 -17.75
C SER A 830 -9.45 -7.06 -19.17
N VAL A 831 -10.32 -7.20 -20.16
CA VAL A 831 -9.97 -7.11 -21.60
C VAL A 831 -8.97 -8.20 -21.99
N ASN A 832 -9.35 -9.45 -21.77
CA ASN A 832 -8.50 -10.63 -21.89
C ASN A 832 -9.29 -11.80 -22.51
N ASN A 833 -8.67 -12.65 -23.28
CA ASN A 833 -9.20 -13.92 -23.86
C ASN A 833 -10.74 -14.04 -23.93
N PRO A 834 -11.44 -13.29 -24.80
CA PRO A 834 -12.90 -13.16 -24.76
C PRO A 834 -13.64 -14.49 -24.90
N VAL A 835 -13.03 -15.48 -25.54
CA VAL A 835 -13.62 -16.82 -25.69
C VAL A 835 -13.81 -17.50 -24.34
N LEU A 836 -12.89 -17.33 -23.40
CA LEU A 836 -12.96 -17.97 -22.08
C LEU A 836 -14.06 -17.37 -21.23
N TYR A 837 -14.19 -16.05 -21.24
CA TYR A 837 -15.25 -15.34 -20.50
C TYR A 837 -16.62 -15.63 -21.09
N ASP A 838 -16.75 -15.66 -22.43
CA ASP A 838 -18.00 -16.00 -23.09
C ASP A 838 -18.44 -17.44 -22.77
N LEU A 839 -17.50 -18.40 -22.78
CA LEU A 839 -17.75 -19.78 -22.36
C LEU A 839 -18.11 -19.88 -20.87
N PHE A 840 -17.37 -19.22 -20.01
CA PHE A 840 -17.61 -19.25 -18.57
C PHE A 840 -18.99 -18.75 -18.20
N PHE A 841 -19.42 -17.64 -18.78
CA PHE A 841 -20.77 -17.09 -18.57
C PHE A 841 -21.89 -17.95 -19.16
N GLU A 842 -21.60 -18.73 -20.19
CA GLU A 842 -22.59 -19.67 -20.76
C GLU A 842 -22.99 -20.73 -19.72
N THR A 843 -22.09 -21.13 -18.83
CA THR A 843 -22.37 -22.13 -17.78
C THR A 843 -23.42 -21.68 -16.77
N ILE A 844 -23.60 -20.37 -16.57
CA ILE A 844 -24.58 -19.80 -15.62
C ILE A 844 -26.01 -20.23 -15.97
N TRP A 845 -26.31 -20.32 -17.27
CA TRP A 845 -27.63 -20.56 -17.81
C TRP A 845 -27.78 -21.95 -18.45
N ALA A 846 -26.84 -22.85 -18.20
CA ALA A 846 -26.83 -24.21 -18.75
C ALA A 846 -27.67 -25.23 -17.93
N ASP A 847 -28.51 -24.74 -17.00
CA ASP A 847 -29.37 -25.57 -16.19
C ASP A 847 -30.61 -26.00 -16.97
N ASP A 848 -31.03 -27.26 -16.85
CA ASP A 848 -32.25 -27.81 -17.41
C ASP A 848 -33.39 -27.90 -16.38
N GLY A 849 -33.27 -27.21 -15.24
CA GLY A 849 -34.21 -27.21 -14.13
C GLY A 849 -33.94 -28.27 -13.05
N ASN A 850 -33.02 -29.22 -13.26
CA ASN A 850 -32.64 -30.22 -12.28
C ASN A 850 -31.15 -30.24 -11.94
N ASN A 851 -30.29 -30.13 -12.97
CA ASN A 851 -28.85 -30.16 -12.81
C ASN A 851 -28.16 -29.26 -13.83
N LEU A 852 -27.07 -28.65 -13.45
CA LEU A 852 -26.23 -27.92 -14.39
C LEU A 852 -25.68 -28.88 -15.43
N GLN A 853 -25.89 -28.56 -16.71
CA GLN A 853 -25.48 -29.39 -17.82
C GLN A 853 -24.08 -29.03 -18.31
N LYS A 854 -23.30 -30.03 -18.66
CA LYS A 854 -22.01 -29.85 -19.29
C LYS A 854 -22.19 -29.30 -20.72
N ILE A 855 -21.50 -28.22 -21.05
CA ILE A 855 -21.50 -27.63 -22.39
C ILE A 855 -20.74 -28.56 -23.36
N ASN A 856 -21.34 -28.84 -24.54
CA ASN A 856 -20.63 -29.49 -25.62
C ASN A 856 -19.66 -28.50 -26.28
N LEU A 857 -18.37 -28.63 -25.99
CA LEU A 857 -17.34 -27.67 -26.42
C LEU A 857 -17.25 -27.59 -27.97
N ASP A 858 -17.33 -28.70 -28.70
CA ASP A 858 -17.21 -28.69 -30.16
C ASP A 858 -18.35 -27.90 -30.81
N GLU A 859 -19.57 -28.11 -30.35
CA GLU A 859 -20.76 -27.40 -30.84
C GLU A 859 -20.70 -25.91 -30.44
N TRP A 860 -20.32 -25.66 -29.20
CA TRP A 860 -20.22 -24.30 -28.69
C TRP A 860 -19.15 -23.50 -29.46
N PHE A 861 -17.97 -24.11 -29.75
CA PHE A 861 -16.89 -23.46 -30.49
C PHE A 861 -17.30 -23.13 -31.94
N LYS A 862 -18.02 -24.02 -32.63
CA LYS A 862 -18.56 -23.71 -33.95
C LYS A 862 -19.47 -22.50 -33.91
N ASN A 863 -20.38 -22.48 -32.97
CA ASN A 863 -21.29 -21.34 -32.77
C ASN A 863 -20.52 -20.06 -32.41
N TYR A 864 -19.51 -20.15 -31.52
CA TYR A 864 -18.66 -19.02 -31.15
C TYR A 864 -17.91 -18.45 -32.35
N VAL A 865 -17.27 -19.27 -33.16
CA VAL A 865 -16.54 -18.85 -34.36
C VAL A 865 -17.48 -18.15 -35.35
N THR A 866 -18.66 -18.72 -35.60
CA THR A 866 -19.65 -18.12 -36.49
C THR A 866 -20.07 -16.73 -36.03
N ARG A 867 -20.42 -16.54 -34.75
CA ARG A 867 -20.82 -15.23 -34.22
C ARG A 867 -19.66 -14.27 -34.07
N ARG A 868 -18.46 -14.76 -33.75
CA ARG A 868 -17.26 -13.90 -33.58
C ARG A 868 -16.76 -13.31 -34.89
N TYR A 869 -16.82 -14.07 -35.96
CA TYR A 869 -16.35 -13.65 -37.30
C TYR A 869 -17.48 -13.27 -38.26
N GLY A 870 -18.72 -13.45 -37.88
CA GLY A 870 -19.90 -13.07 -38.66
C GLY A 870 -20.19 -14.02 -39.83
N ALA A 871 -19.49 -15.13 -39.94
CA ALA A 871 -19.68 -16.13 -40.98
C ALA A 871 -19.18 -17.53 -40.53
N ASP A 872 -19.80 -18.56 -41.01
CA ASP A 872 -19.33 -19.91 -40.82
C ASP A 872 -18.02 -20.12 -41.60
N SER A 873 -17.01 -20.66 -40.92
CA SER A 873 -15.67 -20.87 -41.49
C SER A 873 -14.95 -22.04 -40.82
N ASP A 874 -14.82 -23.13 -41.56
CA ASP A 874 -14.08 -24.32 -41.14
C ASP A 874 -12.61 -24.00 -40.80
N SER A 875 -11.98 -23.09 -41.52
CA SER A 875 -10.58 -22.68 -41.28
C SER A 875 -10.44 -21.88 -39.97
N ALA A 876 -11.40 -20.99 -39.69
CA ALA A 876 -11.42 -20.23 -38.43
C ALA A 876 -11.72 -21.16 -37.25
N TYR A 877 -12.63 -22.11 -37.40
CA TYR A 877 -12.89 -23.15 -36.41
C TYR A 877 -11.64 -23.97 -36.10
N GLN A 878 -10.95 -24.50 -37.12
CA GLN A 878 -9.71 -25.26 -36.95
C GLN A 878 -8.61 -24.45 -36.26
N ALA A 879 -8.45 -23.18 -36.62
CA ALA A 879 -7.47 -22.30 -35.99
C ALA A 879 -7.80 -22.07 -34.49
N MET A 880 -9.06 -21.84 -34.16
CA MET A 880 -9.53 -21.70 -32.80
C MET A 880 -9.43 -23.01 -32.01
N GLU A 881 -9.76 -24.15 -32.61
CA GLU A 881 -9.59 -25.47 -32.01
C GLU A 881 -8.14 -25.72 -31.62
N ILE A 882 -7.20 -25.41 -32.51
CA ILE A 882 -5.77 -25.55 -32.23
C ILE A 882 -5.35 -24.58 -31.10
N ALA A 883 -5.73 -23.32 -31.21
CA ALA A 883 -5.31 -22.29 -30.27
C ALA A 883 -5.90 -22.48 -28.85
N PHE A 884 -7.18 -22.80 -28.74
CA PHE A 884 -7.92 -22.82 -27.48
C PHE A 884 -8.20 -24.22 -26.93
N LEU A 885 -8.58 -25.20 -27.75
CA LEU A 885 -8.81 -26.55 -27.24
C LEU A 885 -7.50 -27.34 -27.00
N ASN A 886 -6.48 -27.14 -27.81
CA ASN A 886 -5.21 -27.84 -27.62
C ASN A 886 -4.20 -27.04 -26.76
N ALA A 887 -3.99 -25.76 -27.03
CA ALA A 887 -3.01 -24.97 -26.31
C ALA A 887 -3.46 -24.68 -24.86
N GLN A 888 -4.74 -24.39 -24.63
CA GLN A 888 -5.25 -24.07 -23.30
C GLN A 888 -5.59 -25.28 -22.42
N ARG A 889 -5.68 -26.49 -23.01
CA ARG A 889 -5.73 -27.74 -22.24
C ARG A 889 -4.40 -28.11 -21.58
N HIS A 890 -3.30 -27.53 -22.08
CA HIS A 890 -1.95 -27.79 -21.57
C HIS A 890 -1.19 -26.48 -21.26
N PRO A 891 -1.77 -25.57 -20.42
CA PRO A 891 -1.20 -24.24 -20.21
C PRO A 891 0.20 -24.27 -19.61
N ASP A 892 0.50 -25.25 -18.76
CA ASP A 892 1.78 -25.37 -18.08
C ASP A 892 2.93 -25.78 -19.04
N THR A 893 2.61 -26.36 -20.19
CA THR A 893 3.60 -26.77 -21.18
C THR A 893 4.03 -25.62 -22.11
N ILE A 894 3.15 -24.64 -22.32
CA ILE A 894 3.41 -23.49 -23.20
C ILE A 894 4.15 -22.37 -22.49
N LEU A 895 3.86 -22.14 -21.20
CA LEU A 895 4.52 -21.10 -20.39
C LEU A 895 6.01 -21.36 -20.10
N HIS A 896 6.47 -22.61 -20.20
CA HIS A 896 7.88 -22.96 -20.04
C HIS A 896 8.69 -22.86 -21.34
N THR A 897 8.05 -22.59 -22.48
CA THR A 897 8.71 -22.57 -23.80
C THR A 897 8.81 -21.17 -24.40
N ILE A 898 8.21 -20.17 -23.80
CA ILE A 898 8.33 -18.75 -24.12
C ILE A 898 9.01 -18.02 -22.94
#